data_db9d7e00a09c27b8f410e0fde52766c7
#
_entry.id   db9d7e00a09c27b8f410e0fde52766c7
#
_cell.length_a   1.000
_cell.length_b   1.000
_cell.length_c   1.000
_cell.angle_alpha   90.00
_cell.angle_beta   90.00
_cell.angle_gamma   90.00
#
_symmetry.space_group_name_H-M   'P 1'
#
loop_
_entity.id
_entity.type
_entity.pdbx_description
1 polymer ?
#
loop_
_entity_poly.entity_id
_entity_poly.type
_entity_poly.pdbx_seq_one_letter_code
_entity_poly.pdbx_strand_id
1 'polypeptide(L)'
;MNQPNNQKAAFILVRMFALCALLVSSMSYGQKIDFTKLAPMKARSIGPANMSGRITSIDVVRNNPEIIYAGSASGGLWKSESGGTAWEPIFDNEIPLSIGAVAVSQKNPDVVWVGTGEGNPRNSLTGGYGVYRSQDAGRTWQLMGLEKTRNVHRIIIHPDDPNTVYIGAIGSPWGDHEERGVFKTTDGGETWKKILYVDKKTGVGDMVMDPANPDKLLVNMWQHRREPWFFTSGGPSSGLYMTVDGGKNWTKQTAKENGIPEGDVGRMGLAFATNNPNRVYAIIESKENALYRSDNGGVNWTMVNKSGDIGNRPFYYFDIYVDPKNENRVYSIFTNVHRSEDGGKSFENIIPRNLIHVDNHALYINPDNPKYMILGNDGGMAITRDMGKTWQYVENLPIGQYYHINVDNETPYNVYGGLQDNGTWTGPAYTWMNGGMRNDYNFSIGGGDGFDVMADPDDSRYGYSMSQQGNVGRYDKLTGSTKRIKPTSDDPKLKLRFNWNAAIAQDPFDNSTIYFGSQMVHKSIDKGDSWTMISPDLTTNDPEKQKQNESGGITVDATGAENHTTILVIEPSPLEKGVLWAGTDDGNLQLTTDGGTTWINLAKNLKGIPAGSWINQIKASRYNKGEAVAVINNYRRFDFKPYLLRTKDYGKTWTPLATEDDVFGYALSFIQDPVEPKLMFFGTEHGLYMSIDEGKNWTQYKNGYPSVSTMDLVIQERESDLVIGTFGRSIYVLDDIKPLRVLAGKGQKSLSASAVTAIDANTAYMVSTRSANGPANPGSATFEGENRASGAAVIKFFAKKPEAVEKPAGGGRPNAGDVTPEVRQQLRAGGRAGRGGRGGPGAAAAKGPQASIEIMDLNGHLVRSLSSPIEAGLNTVSWRYDEDPPENTVQPDLPPGMPAEFARFFRRGGAPALPGKYKVKVTIGDQSDSSNIEI
;
A
#
# COMPACT_ATOMS: atom_id res chain seq x y z
N MET A 1 -25.57 -26.12 -74.91
CA MET A 1 -26.39 -26.81 -73.89
C MET A 1 -25.68 -26.66 -72.54
N ASN A 2 -26.47 -26.17 -71.57
CA ASN A 2 -26.19 -26.15 -70.11
C ASN A 2 -25.09 -25.22 -69.56
N GLN A 3 -25.44 -23.96 -69.39
CA GLN A 3 -25.18 -23.35 -68.10
C GLN A 3 -26.28 -23.74 -67.05
N PRO A 4 -25.99 -24.22 -65.87
CA PRO A 4 -26.31 -23.46 -64.70
C PRO A 4 -25.35 -23.78 -63.50
N ASN A 5 -24.90 -22.87 -62.73
CA ASN A 5 -24.65 -22.99 -61.28
C ASN A 5 -23.99 -21.78 -60.60
N ASN A 6 -23.94 -20.61 -61.24
CA ASN A 6 -23.33 -19.44 -60.61
C ASN A 6 -24.23 -18.71 -59.57
N GLN A 7 -25.54 -18.93 -59.58
CA GLN A 7 -26.42 -18.25 -58.59
C GLN A 7 -26.44 -18.90 -57.19
N LYS A 8 -26.23 -20.23 -57.10
CA LYS A 8 -26.16 -20.90 -55.79
C LYS A 8 -24.85 -20.57 -55.01
N ALA A 9 -23.72 -20.43 -55.74
CA ALA A 9 -22.44 -20.03 -55.13
C ALA A 9 -22.47 -18.59 -54.64
N ALA A 10 -23.07 -17.64 -55.34
CA ALA A 10 -23.24 -16.26 -54.91
C ALA A 10 -24.14 -16.13 -53.67
N PHE A 11 -25.22 -16.93 -53.58
CA PHE A 11 -26.10 -16.94 -52.42
C PHE A 11 -25.43 -17.53 -51.14
N ILE A 12 -24.54 -18.51 -51.29
CA ILE A 12 -23.77 -19.10 -50.18
C ILE A 12 -22.69 -18.12 -49.71
N LEU A 13 -21.99 -17.43 -50.63
CA LEU A 13 -20.99 -16.40 -50.27
C LEU A 13 -21.64 -15.20 -49.55
N VAL A 14 -22.82 -14.72 -49.99
CA VAL A 14 -23.53 -13.62 -49.33
C VAL A 14 -24.04 -14.04 -47.95
N ARG A 15 -24.48 -15.28 -47.75
CA ARG A 15 -24.85 -15.80 -46.42
C ARG A 15 -23.64 -15.99 -45.50
N MET A 16 -22.50 -16.46 -46.02
CA MET A 16 -21.26 -16.54 -45.26
C MET A 16 -20.74 -15.14 -44.90
N PHE A 17 -20.79 -14.16 -45.81
CA PHE A 17 -20.43 -12.76 -45.49
C PHE A 17 -21.39 -12.12 -44.49
N ALA A 18 -22.69 -12.38 -44.57
CA ALA A 18 -23.68 -11.92 -43.60
C ALA A 18 -23.49 -12.61 -42.22
N LEU A 19 -23.11 -13.90 -42.19
CA LEU A 19 -22.82 -14.64 -40.98
C LEU A 19 -21.49 -14.17 -40.35
N CYS A 20 -20.47 -13.89 -41.15
CA CYS A 20 -19.21 -13.28 -40.72
C CYS A 20 -19.41 -11.82 -40.24
N ALA A 21 -20.26 -11.04 -40.94
CA ALA A 21 -20.61 -9.69 -40.53
C ALA A 21 -21.42 -9.68 -39.21
N LEU A 22 -22.31 -10.68 -39.00
CA LEU A 22 -23.00 -10.87 -37.71
C LEU A 22 -22.08 -11.40 -36.60
N LEU A 23 -21.04 -12.16 -36.90
CA LEU A 23 -20.01 -12.61 -35.96
C LEU A 23 -19.01 -11.49 -35.60
N VAL A 24 -18.75 -10.58 -36.55
CA VAL A 24 -17.89 -9.38 -36.28
C VAL A 24 -18.67 -8.30 -35.52
N SER A 25 -20.00 -8.23 -35.60
CA SER A 25 -20.81 -7.28 -34.83
C SER A 25 -21.02 -7.67 -33.36
N SER A 26 -20.58 -8.86 -32.95
CA SER A 26 -20.60 -9.30 -31.54
C SER A 26 -19.24 -9.25 -30.82
N MET A 27 -18.20 -8.71 -31.47
CA MET A 27 -17.03 -8.25 -30.69
C MET A 27 -17.43 -6.99 -29.90
N SER A 28 -18.06 -7.21 -28.77
CA SER A 28 -18.22 -6.20 -27.74
C SER A 28 -16.80 -5.86 -27.28
N TYR A 29 -16.20 -4.82 -27.87
CA TYR A 29 -15.00 -4.24 -27.33
C TYR A 29 -15.34 -3.84 -25.89
N GLY A 30 -14.87 -4.62 -24.94
CA GLY A 30 -14.97 -4.27 -23.54
C GLY A 30 -14.39 -2.88 -23.35
N GLN A 31 -14.96 -2.10 -22.45
CA GLN A 31 -14.67 -0.68 -22.36
C GLN A 31 -13.85 -0.39 -21.12
N LYS A 32 -12.59 0.03 -21.30
CA LYS A 32 -11.77 0.56 -20.20
C LYS A 32 -12.47 1.79 -19.59
N ILE A 33 -12.36 1.97 -18.28
CA ILE A 33 -12.95 3.09 -17.55
C ILE A 33 -12.20 4.38 -17.87
N ASP A 34 -12.93 5.41 -18.26
CA ASP A 34 -12.39 6.77 -18.41
C ASP A 34 -12.54 7.52 -17.09
N PHE A 35 -11.52 7.44 -16.24
CA PHE A 35 -11.52 8.10 -14.93
C PHE A 35 -11.52 9.63 -15.02
N THR A 36 -11.23 10.25 -16.15
CA THR A 36 -11.38 11.70 -16.31
C THR A 36 -12.84 12.16 -16.16
N LYS A 37 -13.77 11.27 -16.51
CA LYS A 37 -15.22 11.48 -16.31
C LYS A 37 -15.72 11.15 -14.90
N LEU A 38 -14.84 10.65 -14.04
CA LEU A 38 -15.11 10.28 -12.65
C LEU A 38 -14.23 11.09 -11.69
N ALA A 39 -13.75 12.26 -12.09
CA ALA A 39 -12.85 13.10 -11.30
C ALA A 39 -13.30 13.36 -9.85
N PRO A 40 -14.61 13.51 -9.54
CA PRO A 40 -15.07 13.64 -8.15
C PRO A 40 -14.88 12.39 -7.29
N MET A 41 -14.66 11.21 -7.89
CA MET A 41 -14.43 9.97 -7.16
C MET A 41 -12.94 9.83 -6.81
N LYS A 42 -12.47 10.57 -5.82
CA LYS A 42 -11.12 10.52 -5.27
C LYS A 42 -11.11 9.65 -4.03
N ALA A 43 -10.14 8.71 -3.93
CA ALA A 43 -9.92 7.97 -2.70
C ALA A 43 -9.33 8.89 -1.63
N ARG A 44 -9.87 8.82 -0.40
CA ARG A 44 -9.41 9.54 0.78
C ARG A 44 -8.39 8.69 1.53
N SER A 45 -7.22 9.26 1.86
CA SER A 45 -6.29 8.66 2.83
C SER A 45 -6.78 8.99 4.24
N ILE A 46 -7.20 7.99 4.99
CA ILE A 46 -7.67 8.16 6.38
C ILE A 46 -6.57 7.85 7.41
N GLY A 47 -5.40 7.40 6.97
CA GLY A 47 -4.33 6.94 7.85
C GLY A 47 -4.70 5.59 8.48
N PRO A 48 -4.40 5.40 9.75
CA PRO A 48 -3.66 6.25 10.69
C PRO A 48 -2.13 6.28 10.43
N ALA A 49 -1.43 7.14 11.16
CA ALA A 49 0.03 7.28 11.07
C ALA A 49 0.77 7.01 12.40
N ASN A 50 0.06 6.81 13.50
CA ASN A 50 0.66 6.46 14.80
C ASN A 50 1.10 4.98 14.89
N MET A 51 0.68 4.15 13.93
CA MET A 51 1.24 2.84 13.62
C MET A 51 1.83 2.94 12.23
N SER A 52 3.04 3.46 12.15
CA SER A 52 3.72 3.64 10.87
C SER A 52 4.30 2.30 10.39
N GLY A 53 5.00 2.28 9.27
CA GLY A 53 5.61 1.07 8.72
C GLY A 53 7.11 1.19 8.64
N ARG A 54 7.76 0.17 8.10
CA ARG A 54 9.22 0.06 8.05
C ARG A 54 9.88 1.15 7.23
N ILE A 55 10.86 1.84 7.83
CA ILE A 55 11.80 2.75 7.16
C ILE A 55 13.12 2.01 6.90
N THR A 56 13.49 1.91 5.63
CA THR A 56 14.64 1.12 5.15
C THR A 56 15.87 1.95 4.80
N SER A 57 15.66 3.23 4.50
CA SER A 57 16.75 4.12 4.05
C SER A 57 16.47 5.56 4.41
N ILE A 58 17.51 6.27 4.85
CA ILE A 58 17.44 7.70 5.22
C ILE A 58 18.66 8.39 4.63
N ASP A 59 18.46 9.51 3.95
CA ASP A 59 19.56 10.42 3.59
C ASP A 59 19.14 11.87 3.79
N VAL A 60 20.13 12.72 4.07
CA VAL A 60 19.93 14.11 4.48
C VAL A 60 20.89 15.02 3.71
N VAL A 61 20.39 16.16 3.28
CA VAL A 61 21.23 17.19 2.65
C VAL A 61 22.14 17.83 3.70
N ARG A 62 23.44 17.57 3.64
CA ARG A 62 24.40 17.94 4.68
C ARG A 62 24.45 19.44 4.97
N ASN A 63 24.44 20.29 3.95
CA ASN A 63 24.47 21.73 4.09
C ASN A 63 23.12 22.36 4.48
N ASN A 64 22.03 21.56 4.46
CA ASN A 64 20.71 21.94 4.95
C ASN A 64 20.00 20.72 5.57
N PRO A 65 20.29 20.34 6.82
CA PRO A 65 19.76 19.14 7.45
C PRO A 65 18.26 19.18 7.75
N GLU A 66 17.56 20.26 7.40
CA GLU A 66 16.10 20.31 7.39
C GLU A 66 15.51 19.50 6.20
N ILE A 67 16.33 19.23 5.16
CA ILE A 67 15.94 18.44 4.00
C ILE A 67 16.32 16.98 4.27
N ILE A 68 15.29 16.14 4.50
CA ILE A 68 15.41 14.73 4.82
C ILE A 68 14.65 13.93 3.78
N TYR A 69 15.25 12.86 3.29
CA TYR A 69 14.62 11.84 2.46
C TYR A 69 14.51 10.55 3.27
N ALA A 70 13.30 9.98 3.33
CA ALA A 70 13.00 8.73 4.04
C ALA A 70 12.34 7.73 3.09
N GLY A 71 13.03 6.63 2.81
CA GLY A 71 12.54 5.52 2.02
C GLY A 71 11.87 4.48 2.90
N SER A 72 10.64 4.09 2.57
CA SER A 72 9.94 3.02 3.28
C SER A 72 9.93 1.71 2.50
N ALA A 73 9.82 0.60 3.20
CA ALA A 73 9.82 -0.75 2.63
C ALA A 73 8.74 -0.95 1.55
N SER A 74 7.61 -0.23 1.66
CA SER A 74 6.46 -0.44 0.78
C SER A 74 5.56 0.80 0.59
N GLY A 75 5.90 1.94 1.21
CA GLY A 75 5.07 3.17 1.21
C GLY A 75 5.69 4.34 0.43
N GLY A 76 6.70 4.08 -0.41
CA GLY A 76 7.34 5.08 -1.26
C GLY A 76 8.42 5.90 -0.56
N LEU A 77 8.84 6.97 -1.24
CA LEU A 77 9.82 7.92 -0.75
C LEU A 77 9.13 9.18 -0.24
N TRP A 78 9.51 9.59 0.95
CA TRP A 78 9.00 10.77 1.64
C TRP A 78 10.09 11.82 1.81
N LYS A 79 9.72 13.08 1.65
CA LYS A 79 10.61 14.23 1.84
C LYS A 79 10.08 15.16 2.92
N SER A 80 10.96 15.58 3.80
CA SER A 80 10.74 16.74 4.68
C SER A 80 11.66 17.87 4.28
N GLU A 81 11.17 19.11 4.31
CA GLU A 81 11.95 20.34 4.18
C GLU A 81 11.94 21.17 5.48
N SER A 82 11.52 20.53 6.57
CA SER A 82 11.28 21.15 7.87
C SER A 82 11.85 20.35 9.04
N GLY A 83 12.95 19.61 8.84
CA GLY A 83 13.61 18.82 9.86
C GLY A 83 12.75 17.73 10.49
N GLY A 84 11.82 17.16 9.68
CA GLY A 84 10.91 16.10 10.11
C GLY A 84 9.56 16.57 10.67
N THR A 85 9.28 17.89 10.65
CA THR A 85 7.98 18.41 11.12
C THR A 85 6.84 18.13 10.16
N ALA A 86 7.07 18.27 8.85
CA ALA A 86 6.10 17.98 7.80
C ALA A 86 6.72 17.08 6.75
N TRP A 87 5.91 16.20 6.15
CA TRP A 87 6.34 15.23 5.17
C TRP A 87 5.46 15.25 3.94
N GLU A 88 6.07 15.09 2.78
CA GLU A 88 5.38 14.97 1.49
C GLU A 88 5.83 13.69 0.79
N PRO A 89 4.87 12.87 0.27
CA PRO A 89 5.21 11.75 -0.59
C PRO A 89 5.64 12.28 -1.96
N ILE A 90 6.81 11.88 -2.42
CA ILE A 90 7.40 12.41 -3.67
C ILE A 90 7.60 11.32 -4.73
N PHE A 91 7.06 10.10 -4.51
CA PHE A 91 7.28 8.94 -5.39
C PHE A 91 5.98 8.21 -5.77
N ASP A 92 4.80 8.77 -5.51
CA ASP A 92 3.49 8.11 -5.58
C ASP A 92 3.07 7.66 -6.99
N ASN A 93 3.62 8.29 -8.02
CA ASN A 93 3.30 7.99 -9.42
C ASN A 93 4.24 6.96 -10.05
N GLU A 94 5.30 6.60 -9.34
CA GLU A 94 6.30 5.65 -9.82
C GLU A 94 5.92 4.20 -9.45
N ILE A 95 6.59 3.26 -10.07
CA ILE A 95 6.41 1.83 -9.81
C ILE A 95 7.79 1.24 -9.53
N PRO A 96 7.96 0.58 -8.38
CA PRO A 96 7.08 0.33 -7.23
C PRO A 96 7.30 1.33 -6.08
N LEU A 97 6.48 1.27 -5.03
CA LEU A 97 6.68 2.05 -3.80
C LEU A 97 7.56 1.35 -2.75
N SER A 98 8.24 0.29 -3.09
CA SER A 98 9.24 -0.35 -2.23
C SER A 98 10.60 0.31 -2.42
N ILE A 99 11.12 0.96 -1.39
CA ILE A 99 12.41 1.65 -1.42
C ILE A 99 13.44 0.82 -0.64
N GLY A 100 14.54 0.45 -1.31
CA GLY A 100 15.66 -0.23 -0.65
C GLY A 100 16.80 0.72 -0.28
N ALA A 101 17.02 1.75 -1.10
CA ALA A 101 18.05 2.75 -0.86
C ALA A 101 17.67 4.12 -1.43
N VAL A 102 18.04 5.19 -0.72
CA VAL A 102 18.00 6.57 -1.21
C VAL A 102 19.37 7.20 -1.01
N ALA A 103 19.82 8.00 -1.98
CA ALA A 103 21.07 8.76 -1.87
C ALA A 103 20.90 10.15 -2.51
N VAL A 104 21.31 11.20 -1.80
CA VAL A 104 21.34 12.57 -2.30
C VAL A 104 22.78 12.99 -2.57
N SER A 105 23.03 13.60 -3.74
CA SER A 105 24.34 14.15 -4.04
C SER A 105 24.64 15.35 -3.16
N GLN A 106 25.67 15.25 -2.31
CA GLN A 106 26.06 16.33 -1.42
C GLN A 106 26.70 17.51 -2.19
N LYS A 107 27.21 17.28 -3.40
CA LYS A 107 27.73 18.31 -4.29
C LYS A 107 26.62 19.06 -5.04
N ASN A 108 25.54 18.37 -5.42
CA ASN A 108 24.36 18.93 -6.06
C ASN A 108 23.10 18.29 -5.49
N PRO A 109 22.49 18.86 -4.44
CA PRO A 109 21.32 18.27 -3.76
C PRO A 109 20.05 18.14 -4.62
N ASP A 110 20.01 18.73 -5.81
CA ASP A 110 18.93 18.49 -6.77
C ASP A 110 18.99 17.08 -7.37
N VAL A 111 20.16 16.43 -7.33
CA VAL A 111 20.35 15.06 -7.81
C VAL A 111 20.09 14.08 -6.67
N VAL A 112 19.02 13.29 -6.81
CA VAL A 112 18.62 12.25 -5.88
C VAL A 112 18.46 10.93 -6.63
N TRP A 113 19.01 9.86 -6.05
CA TRP A 113 18.87 8.50 -6.57
C TRP A 113 18.04 7.63 -5.64
N VAL A 114 17.22 6.77 -6.22
CA VAL A 114 16.41 5.78 -5.52
C VAL A 114 16.63 4.41 -6.12
N GLY A 115 16.99 3.46 -5.27
CA GLY A 115 17.01 2.04 -5.57
C GLY A 115 15.76 1.39 -5.02
N THR A 116 14.96 0.77 -5.90
CA THR A 116 13.70 0.17 -5.50
C THR A 116 13.86 -1.29 -5.05
N GLY A 117 12.92 -1.77 -4.22
CA GLY A 117 12.93 -3.10 -3.63
C GLY A 117 13.73 -3.17 -2.33
N GLU A 118 13.04 -3.49 -1.23
CA GLU A 118 13.63 -3.60 0.10
C GLU A 118 14.81 -4.58 0.14
N GLY A 119 15.89 -4.19 0.83
CA GLY A 119 17.10 -4.99 0.99
C GLY A 119 17.12 -5.94 2.20
N ASN A 120 16.07 -5.94 3.03
CA ASN A 120 15.95 -6.77 4.23
C ASN A 120 15.00 -7.94 3.96
N PRO A 121 15.49 -9.17 3.70
CA PRO A 121 14.67 -10.25 3.17
C PRO A 121 13.70 -10.86 4.20
N ARG A 122 12.55 -10.25 4.37
CA ARG A 122 11.42 -10.76 5.17
C ARG A 122 10.52 -11.71 4.37
N ASN A 123 9.57 -12.37 5.06
CA ASN A 123 8.52 -13.16 4.42
C ASN A 123 7.47 -12.31 3.68
N SER A 124 7.36 -11.03 4.02
CA SER A 124 6.46 -10.04 3.42
C SER A 124 7.20 -9.00 2.55
N LEU A 125 8.33 -9.39 1.98
CA LEU A 125 9.18 -8.53 1.16
C LEU A 125 8.46 -8.08 -0.12
N THR A 126 8.41 -6.76 -0.35
CA THR A 126 7.95 -6.16 -1.61
C THR A 126 9.13 -5.95 -2.56
N GLY A 127 8.97 -6.38 -3.80
CA GLY A 127 9.99 -6.26 -4.83
C GLY A 127 10.08 -4.85 -5.41
N GLY A 128 11.19 -4.59 -6.10
CA GLY A 128 11.47 -3.35 -6.81
C GLY A 128 11.37 -3.49 -8.33
N TYR A 129 11.56 -2.35 -9.02
CA TYR A 129 11.58 -2.23 -10.47
C TYR A 129 12.65 -1.20 -10.90
N GLY A 130 13.92 -1.56 -10.70
CA GLY A 130 15.08 -0.77 -11.11
C GLY A 130 15.45 0.41 -10.21
N VAL A 131 16.20 1.35 -10.78
CA VAL A 131 16.69 2.55 -10.11
C VAL A 131 16.15 3.80 -10.79
N TYR A 132 15.87 4.82 -9.98
CA TYR A 132 15.32 6.09 -10.43
C TYR A 132 16.26 7.23 -10.06
N ARG A 133 16.25 8.27 -10.90
CA ARG A 133 17.01 9.51 -10.69
C ARG A 133 16.07 10.70 -10.76
N SER A 134 16.22 11.63 -9.83
CA SER A 134 15.70 12.99 -9.92
C SER A 134 16.85 13.97 -10.16
N GLN A 135 16.57 15.06 -10.86
CA GLN A 135 17.48 16.20 -11.08
C GLN A 135 16.88 17.52 -10.58
N ASP A 136 15.78 17.43 -9.83
CA ASP A 136 15.02 18.56 -9.31
C ASP A 136 14.58 18.36 -7.86
N ALA A 137 15.44 17.71 -7.06
CA ALA A 137 15.25 17.41 -5.64
C ALA A 137 13.97 16.58 -5.35
N GLY A 138 13.62 15.63 -6.24
CA GLY A 138 12.53 14.70 -6.08
C GLY A 138 11.15 15.17 -6.59
N ARG A 139 11.08 16.28 -7.36
CA ARG A 139 9.82 16.72 -7.97
C ARG A 139 9.40 15.85 -9.15
N THR A 140 10.38 15.39 -9.94
CA THR A 140 10.18 14.45 -11.04
C THR A 140 11.23 13.34 -11.00
N TRP A 141 10.85 12.17 -11.53
CA TRP A 141 11.68 10.98 -11.52
C TRP A 141 11.82 10.40 -12.92
N GLN A 142 12.98 9.81 -13.19
CA GLN A 142 13.27 9.08 -14.41
C GLN A 142 13.80 7.69 -14.05
N LEU A 143 13.19 6.65 -14.62
CA LEU A 143 13.70 5.27 -14.53
C LEU A 143 15.00 5.17 -15.31
N MET A 144 16.07 4.77 -14.63
CA MET A 144 17.44 4.70 -15.18
C MET A 144 17.87 3.25 -15.46
N GLY A 145 16.92 2.30 -15.55
CA GLY A 145 17.20 0.91 -15.86
C GLY A 145 17.38 0.02 -14.62
N LEU A 146 18.02 -1.12 -14.80
CA LEU A 146 18.23 -2.17 -13.78
C LEU A 146 16.92 -2.79 -13.24
N GLU A 147 15.85 -2.82 -14.01
CA GLU A 147 14.50 -3.28 -13.61
C GLU A 147 14.50 -4.73 -13.09
N LYS A 148 15.39 -5.56 -13.61
CA LYS A 148 15.48 -6.99 -13.24
C LYS A 148 16.24 -7.25 -11.95
N THR A 149 16.88 -6.24 -11.35
CA THR A 149 17.56 -6.41 -10.05
C THR A 149 16.61 -6.74 -8.92
N ARG A 150 15.36 -6.33 -9.02
CA ARG A 150 14.27 -6.55 -8.06
C ARG A 150 14.50 -5.90 -6.69
N ASN A 151 15.70 -5.94 -6.14
CA ASN A 151 16.00 -5.38 -4.82
C ASN A 151 17.38 -4.71 -4.83
N VAL A 152 17.41 -3.41 -4.56
CA VAL A 152 18.62 -2.59 -4.49
C VAL A 152 18.82 -2.13 -3.05
N HIS A 153 19.90 -2.58 -2.42
CA HIS A 153 20.15 -2.35 -1.00
C HIS A 153 21.03 -1.14 -0.70
N ARG A 154 21.96 -0.79 -1.62
CA ARG A 154 22.88 0.33 -1.40
C ARG A 154 23.05 1.16 -2.68
N ILE A 155 23.16 2.48 -2.49
CA ILE A 155 23.54 3.44 -3.53
C ILE A 155 24.64 4.30 -2.98
N ILE A 156 25.74 4.46 -3.74
CA ILE A 156 26.81 5.39 -3.42
C ILE A 156 27.03 6.33 -4.61
N ILE A 157 26.84 7.61 -4.41
CA ILE A 157 27.17 8.65 -5.37
C ILE A 157 28.62 9.09 -5.11
N HIS A 158 29.42 9.18 -6.16
CA HIS A 158 30.80 9.66 -6.04
C HIS A 158 30.79 11.11 -5.53
N PRO A 159 31.61 11.45 -4.49
CA PRO A 159 31.51 12.76 -3.84
C PRO A 159 31.82 13.94 -4.76
N ASP A 160 32.69 13.77 -5.75
CA ASP A 160 33.12 14.82 -6.68
C ASP A 160 32.40 14.80 -8.02
N ASP A 161 31.72 13.69 -8.36
CA ASP A 161 31.03 13.54 -9.65
C ASP A 161 29.64 12.89 -9.48
N PRO A 162 28.55 13.66 -9.50
CA PRO A 162 27.21 13.15 -9.32
C PRO A 162 26.72 12.23 -10.45
N ASN A 163 27.46 12.12 -11.57
CA ASN A 163 27.16 11.21 -12.66
C ASN A 163 27.83 9.81 -12.47
N THR A 164 28.79 9.72 -11.57
CA THR A 164 29.40 8.42 -11.18
C THR A 164 28.67 7.86 -9.96
N VAL A 165 27.99 6.73 -10.15
CA VAL A 165 27.16 6.09 -9.12
C VAL A 165 27.40 4.58 -9.09
N TYR A 166 27.46 4.04 -7.88
CA TYR A 166 27.55 2.60 -7.61
C TYR A 166 26.23 2.11 -7.04
N ILE A 167 25.69 1.03 -7.60
CA ILE A 167 24.45 0.38 -7.16
C ILE A 167 24.77 -1.01 -6.63
N GLY A 168 24.46 -1.25 -5.38
CA GLY A 168 24.52 -2.56 -4.73
C GLY A 168 23.21 -3.30 -4.85
N ALA A 169 23.10 -4.19 -5.86
CA ALA A 169 21.93 -5.04 -6.06
C ALA A 169 22.06 -6.32 -5.22
N ILE A 170 21.22 -6.44 -4.19
CA ILE A 170 21.11 -7.68 -3.41
C ILE A 170 20.36 -8.74 -4.21
N GLY A 171 19.43 -8.34 -5.06
CA GLY A 171 18.56 -9.21 -5.84
C GLY A 171 17.42 -9.84 -5.03
N SER A 172 16.47 -10.46 -5.73
CA SER A 172 15.35 -11.12 -5.07
C SER A 172 15.79 -12.35 -4.27
N PRO A 173 15.41 -12.47 -2.99
CA PRO A 173 15.70 -13.68 -2.22
C PRO A 173 14.88 -14.89 -2.67
N TRP A 174 13.79 -14.67 -3.42
CA TRP A 174 12.83 -15.69 -3.83
C TRP A 174 13.26 -16.55 -5.03
N GLY A 175 14.37 -16.18 -5.69
CA GLY A 175 14.88 -16.92 -6.86
C GLY A 175 16.33 -16.63 -7.18
N ASP A 176 16.96 -17.60 -7.85
CA ASP A 176 18.30 -17.44 -8.41
C ASP A 176 18.19 -16.65 -9.72
N HIS A 177 18.95 -15.55 -9.85
CA HIS A 177 18.99 -14.76 -11.07
C HIS A 177 20.31 -13.99 -11.19
N GLU A 178 20.65 -13.59 -12.41
CA GLU A 178 21.96 -13.01 -12.70
C GLU A 178 22.04 -11.50 -12.41
N GLU A 179 20.92 -10.85 -12.16
CA GLU A 179 20.87 -9.39 -11.94
C GLU A 179 21.18 -9.03 -10.48
N ARG A 180 22.33 -9.52 -9.99
CA ARG A 180 22.89 -9.29 -8.65
C ARG A 180 24.31 -8.75 -8.76
N GLY A 181 24.81 -8.11 -7.71
CA GLY A 181 26.18 -7.60 -7.62
C GLY A 181 26.26 -6.07 -7.67
N VAL A 182 27.45 -5.55 -7.97
CA VAL A 182 27.69 -4.13 -8.05
C VAL A 182 27.62 -3.65 -9.49
N PHE A 183 26.77 -2.65 -9.72
CA PHE A 183 26.67 -1.95 -11.00
C PHE A 183 27.24 -0.53 -10.85
N LYS A 184 27.91 -0.03 -11.89
CA LYS A 184 28.48 1.32 -11.95
C LYS A 184 28.04 2.02 -13.19
N THR A 185 27.67 3.29 -13.06
CA THR A 185 27.54 4.27 -14.14
C THR A 185 28.59 5.36 -13.99
N THR A 186 28.97 6.02 -15.09
CA THR A 186 29.80 7.23 -15.12
C THR A 186 29.19 8.34 -15.99
N ASP A 187 27.95 8.10 -16.47
CA ASP A 187 27.21 8.99 -17.37
C ASP A 187 25.83 9.35 -16.79
N GLY A 188 25.67 9.21 -15.47
CA GLY A 188 24.44 9.56 -14.79
C GLY A 188 23.30 8.57 -14.98
N GLY A 189 23.61 7.31 -15.31
CA GLY A 189 22.66 6.21 -15.43
C GLY A 189 22.20 5.90 -16.85
N GLU A 190 22.74 6.62 -17.85
CA GLU A 190 22.46 6.31 -19.27
C GLU A 190 22.96 4.89 -19.64
N THR A 191 24.11 4.50 -19.08
CA THR A 191 24.67 3.14 -19.23
C THR A 191 25.13 2.56 -17.90
N TRP A 192 25.02 1.24 -17.78
CA TRP A 192 25.43 0.49 -16.59
C TRP A 192 26.44 -0.60 -16.91
N LYS A 193 27.47 -0.71 -16.08
CA LYS A 193 28.44 -1.81 -16.13
C LYS A 193 28.37 -2.60 -14.83
N LYS A 194 28.15 -3.91 -14.91
CA LYS A 194 28.27 -4.82 -13.77
C LYS A 194 29.76 -5.03 -13.48
N ILE A 195 30.26 -4.46 -12.39
CA ILE A 195 31.70 -4.42 -12.06
C ILE A 195 32.12 -5.44 -11.01
N LEU A 196 31.17 -6.00 -10.24
CA LEU A 196 31.38 -7.13 -9.35
C LEU A 196 30.19 -8.07 -9.42
N TYR A 197 30.48 -9.33 -9.77
CA TYR A 197 29.49 -10.43 -9.81
C TYR A 197 30.15 -11.72 -9.35
N VAL A 198 29.50 -12.49 -8.52
CA VAL A 198 29.99 -13.79 -8.03
C VAL A 198 29.21 -14.92 -8.68
N ASP A 199 27.93 -15.02 -8.40
CA ASP A 199 27.01 -16.00 -8.98
C ASP A 199 25.53 -15.55 -8.83
N LYS A 200 24.61 -16.35 -9.37
CA LYS A 200 23.17 -16.05 -9.36
C LYS A 200 22.48 -16.12 -7.98
N LYS A 201 23.19 -16.58 -6.95
CA LYS A 201 22.70 -16.70 -5.57
C LYS A 201 23.21 -15.58 -4.66
N THR A 202 24.26 -14.85 -5.11
CA THR A 202 25.06 -13.95 -4.28
C THR A 202 24.88 -12.50 -4.72
N GLY A 203 24.34 -11.67 -3.85
CA GLY A 203 24.13 -10.24 -4.07
C GLY A 203 24.88 -9.37 -3.08
N VAL A 204 24.69 -8.06 -3.16
CA VAL A 204 25.33 -7.09 -2.26
C VAL A 204 24.59 -7.03 -0.94
N GLY A 205 25.22 -7.51 0.13
CA GLY A 205 24.71 -7.41 1.49
C GLY A 205 24.98 -6.05 2.12
N ASP A 206 26.15 -5.45 1.84
CA ASP A 206 26.49 -4.08 2.19
C ASP A 206 27.63 -3.54 1.31
N MET A 207 27.73 -2.21 1.19
CA MET A 207 28.75 -1.54 0.37
C MET A 207 29.06 -0.17 0.96
N VAL A 208 30.36 0.09 1.20
CA VAL A 208 30.85 1.37 1.74
C VAL A 208 32.05 1.88 0.93
N MET A 209 32.15 3.21 0.81
CA MET A 209 33.24 3.92 0.16
C MET A 209 34.16 4.56 1.19
N ASP A 210 35.48 4.50 0.98
CA ASP A 210 36.45 5.18 1.81
C ASP A 210 36.28 6.70 1.69
N PRO A 211 36.01 7.40 2.80
CA PRO A 211 35.74 8.84 2.76
C PRO A 211 36.94 9.70 2.34
N ALA A 212 38.16 9.14 2.35
CA ALA A 212 39.38 9.82 1.90
C ALA A 212 39.83 9.40 0.51
N ASN A 213 39.32 8.27 0.00
CA ASN A 213 39.68 7.76 -1.33
C ASN A 213 38.44 7.16 -2.03
N PRO A 214 37.71 7.91 -2.85
CA PRO A 214 36.48 7.45 -3.51
C PRO A 214 36.69 6.27 -4.49
N ASP A 215 37.92 5.99 -4.91
CA ASP A 215 38.23 4.80 -5.72
C ASP A 215 38.33 3.52 -4.89
N LYS A 216 38.31 3.63 -3.55
CA LYS A 216 38.35 2.48 -2.65
C LYS A 216 36.97 2.17 -2.08
N LEU A 217 36.49 0.92 -2.32
CA LEU A 217 35.25 0.41 -1.78
C LEU A 217 35.49 -0.93 -1.10
N LEU A 218 34.68 -1.18 -0.07
CA LEU A 218 34.47 -2.49 0.55
C LEU A 218 33.06 -2.95 0.26
N VAL A 219 32.91 -4.21 -0.13
CA VAL A 219 31.61 -4.80 -0.51
C VAL A 219 31.47 -6.18 0.13
N ASN A 220 30.40 -6.37 0.87
CA ASN A 220 29.95 -7.71 1.24
C ASN A 220 29.14 -8.31 0.10
N MET A 221 29.63 -9.38 -0.48
CA MET A 221 28.86 -10.25 -1.36
C MET A 221 28.26 -11.36 -0.52
N TRP A 222 26.92 -11.42 -0.50
CA TRP A 222 26.16 -12.29 0.40
C TRP A 222 25.34 -13.32 -0.39
N GLN A 223 25.63 -14.59 -0.19
CA GLN A 223 24.82 -15.70 -0.67
C GLN A 223 23.58 -15.84 0.24
N HIS A 224 22.40 -15.77 -0.34
CA HIS A 224 21.15 -15.88 0.41
C HIS A 224 20.03 -16.44 -0.46
N ARG A 225 19.09 -17.13 0.19
CA ARG A 225 17.91 -17.69 -0.44
C ARG A 225 16.75 -17.75 0.55
N ARG A 226 15.54 -17.45 0.11
CA ARG A 226 14.31 -17.63 0.86
C ARG A 226 13.33 -18.50 0.08
N GLU A 227 12.87 -19.56 0.73
CA GLU A 227 11.73 -20.35 0.33
C GLU A 227 10.53 -20.01 1.24
N PRO A 228 9.27 -20.28 0.86
CA PRO A 228 8.13 -20.03 1.74
C PRO A 228 8.24 -20.68 3.13
N TRP A 229 8.92 -21.83 3.21
CA TRP A 229 9.05 -22.67 4.41
C TRP A 229 10.46 -22.69 5.03
N PHE A 230 11.43 -22.05 4.42
CA PHE A 230 12.82 -22.10 4.85
C PHE A 230 13.63 -20.95 4.27
N PHE A 231 14.69 -20.56 4.98
CA PHE A 231 15.66 -19.64 4.38
C PHE A 231 17.09 -19.97 4.76
N THR A 232 18.02 -19.50 3.95
CA THR A 232 19.45 -19.73 4.12
C THR A 232 20.19 -18.40 4.03
N SER A 233 21.00 -18.10 5.06
CA SER A 233 21.94 -16.99 5.10
C SER A 233 23.36 -17.54 5.04
N GLY A 234 24.17 -16.94 4.16
CA GLY A 234 25.57 -17.31 4.01
C GLY A 234 25.84 -18.54 3.16
N GLY A 235 27.12 -18.80 2.93
CA GLY A 235 27.62 -19.93 2.16
C GLY A 235 28.94 -19.63 1.45
N PRO A 236 29.51 -20.59 0.69
CA PRO A 236 30.85 -20.52 0.11
C PRO A 236 31.04 -19.37 -0.90
N SER A 237 29.95 -18.90 -1.51
CA SER A 237 30.01 -17.78 -2.46
C SER A 237 30.05 -16.42 -1.78
N SER A 238 29.72 -16.34 -0.49
CA SER A 238 29.78 -15.09 0.28
C SER A 238 31.24 -14.67 0.51
N GLY A 239 31.46 -13.39 0.76
CA GLY A 239 32.77 -12.86 1.13
C GLY A 239 32.82 -11.34 1.15
N LEU A 240 33.92 -10.85 1.70
CA LEU A 240 34.29 -9.44 1.68
C LEU A 240 35.23 -9.17 0.51
N TYR A 241 34.91 -8.17 -0.30
CA TYR A 241 35.69 -7.77 -1.47
C TYR A 241 36.13 -6.32 -1.33
N MET A 242 37.34 -6.01 -1.81
CA MET A 242 37.91 -4.69 -1.82
C MET A 242 38.39 -4.31 -3.22
N THR A 243 38.11 -3.07 -3.63
CA THR A 243 38.75 -2.40 -4.76
C THR A 243 39.49 -1.16 -4.28
N VAL A 244 40.51 -0.71 -5.00
CA VAL A 244 41.24 0.56 -4.79
C VAL A 244 41.38 1.36 -6.07
N ASP A 245 40.68 0.96 -7.14
CA ASP A 245 40.75 1.54 -8.47
C ASP A 245 39.37 1.82 -9.09
N GLY A 246 38.37 2.07 -8.22
CA GLY A 246 37.01 2.42 -8.64
C GLY A 246 36.23 1.25 -9.23
N GLY A 247 36.59 0.01 -8.85
CA GLY A 247 35.93 -1.20 -9.28
C GLY A 247 36.42 -1.81 -10.58
N LYS A 248 37.62 -1.41 -11.07
CA LYS A 248 38.26 -2.05 -12.23
C LYS A 248 38.81 -3.45 -11.86
N ASN A 249 39.37 -3.58 -10.65
CA ASN A 249 39.85 -4.82 -10.09
C ASN A 249 39.32 -5.03 -8.67
N TRP A 250 39.03 -6.27 -8.31
CA TRP A 250 38.53 -6.66 -6.99
C TRP A 250 39.34 -7.78 -6.38
N THR A 251 39.62 -7.68 -5.08
CA THR A 251 40.30 -8.67 -4.29
C THR A 251 39.36 -9.24 -3.24
N LYS A 252 39.11 -10.57 -3.26
CA LYS A 252 38.39 -11.24 -2.18
C LYS A 252 39.31 -11.39 -0.98
N GLN A 253 38.83 -10.98 0.18
CA GLN A 253 39.57 -11.13 1.44
C GLN A 253 39.42 -12.54 1.99
N THR A 254 40.49 -13.04 2.64
CA THR A 254 40.56 -14.40 3.19
C THR A 254 40.96 -14.39 4.66
N ALA A 255 40.65 -15.48 5.36
CA ALA A 255 41.09 -15.66 6.76
C ALA A 255 42.61 -15.60 6.90
N LYS A 256 43.32 -16.32 6.03
CA LYS A 256 44.78 -16.45 6.07
C LYS A 256 45.52 -15.13 5.80
N GLU A 257 45.07 -14.36 4.84
CA GLU A 257 45.76 -13.15 4.40
C GLU A 257 45.27 -11.89 5.10
N ASN A 258 43.99 -11.84 5.47
CA ASN A 258 43.35 -10.63 5.93
C ASN A 258 42.79 -10.73 7.36
N GLY A 259 42.67 -11.92 7.93
CA GLY A 259 42.18 -12.12 9.31
C GLY A 259 40.67 -12.06 9.48
N ILE A 260 39.89 -12.25 8.41
CA ILE A 260 38.43 -12.46 8.51
C ILE A 260 38.16 -13.90 9.02
N PRO A 261 36.91 -14.26 9.42
CA PRO A 261 36.58 -15.61 9.90
C PRO A 261 36.94 -16.72 8.90
N GLU A 262 37.38 -17.89 9.43
CA GLU A 262 37.50 -19.09 8.62
C GLU A 262 36.14 -19.73 8.30
N GLY A 263 36.05 -20.37 7.12
CA GLY A 263 34.87 -21.09 6.68
C GLY A 263 33.85 -20.17 5.97
N ASP A 264 32.59 -20.63 5.94
CA ASP A 264 31.52 -19.88 5.30
C ASP A 264 31.15 -18.64 6.11
N VAL A 265 30.95 -17.55 5.40
CA VAL A 265 30.45 -16.27 5.95
C VAL A 265 29.11 -15.90 5.32
N GLY A 266 28.38 -15.03 6.00
CA GLY A 266 27.09 -14.57 5.54
C GLY A 266 27.04 -13.06 5.32
N ARG A 267 25.95 -12.44 5.83
CA ARG A 267 25.76 -11.00 5.78
C ARG A 267 26.79 -10.27 6.61
N MET A 268 27.22 -9.11 6.14
CA MET A 268 28.13 -8.23 6.88
C MET A 268 27.56 -6.81 6.85
N GLY A 269 27.70 -6.10 7.95
CA GLY A 269 27.54 -4.65 8.03
C GLY A 269 28.92 -4.00 8.10
N LEU A 270 29.16 -2.96 7.31
CA LEU A 270 30.45 -2.32 7.10
C LEU A 270 30.40 -0.83 7.45
N ALA A 271 31.44 -0.28 8.09
CA ALA A 271 31.50 1.16 8.34
C ALA A 271 32.94 1.68 8.42
N PHE A 272 33.25 2.72 7.64
CA PHE A 272 34.49 3.53 7.80
C PHE A 272 34.29 4.57 8.91
N ALA A 273 35.34 4.82 9.68
CA ALA A 273 35.41 5.98 10.54
C ALA A 273 35.80 7.23 9.72
N THR A 274 34.88 8.17 9.55
CA THR A 274 35.07 9.33 8.67
C THR A 274 36.25 10.21 9.14
N ASN A 275 36.46 10.31 10.45
CA ASN A 275 37.57 11.08 11.03
C ASN A 275 38.91 10.32 11.00
N ASN A 276 38.94 9.02 10.74
CA ASN A 276 40.11 8.18 10.59
C ASN A 276 39.85 7.03 9.60
N PRO A 277 39.99 7.24 8.29
CA PRO A 277 39.68 6.24 7.25
C PRO A 277 40.51 4.96 7.32
N ASN A 278 41.61 4.95 8.09
CA ASN A 278 42.31 3.70 8.36
C ASN A 278 41.52 2.76 9.30
N ARG A 279 40.61 3.33 10.10
CA ARG A 279 39.74 2.52 10.96
C ARG A 279 38.44 2.15 10.25
N VAL A 280 38.21 0.85 10.15
CA VAL A 280 37.00 0.27 9.55
C VAL A 280 36.46 -0.80 10.49
N TYR A 281 35.15 -0.89 10.57
CA TYR A 281 34.46 -1.95 11.31
C TYR A 281 33.69 -2.83 10.36
N ALA A 282 33.63 -4.12 10.67
CA ALA A 282 32.81 -5.10 9.99
C ALA A 282 32.14 -6.03 11.01
N ILE A 283 30.82 -6.03 11.10
CA ILE A 283 30.11 -7.09 11.79
C ILE A 283 29.88 -8.22 10.80
N ILE A 284 30.32 -9.44 11.12
CA ILE A 284 30.35 -10.54 10.15
C ILE A 284 29.55 -11.73 10.68
N GLU A 285 28.57 -12.16 9.88
CA GLU A 285 27.88 -13.41 10.10
C GLU A 285 28.82 -14.57 9.74
N SER A 286 29.03 -15.44 10.71
CA SER A 286 29.87 -16.66 10.61
C SER A 286 29.36 -17.68 11.62
N LYS A 287 30.07 -18.80 11.75
CA LYS A 287 29.78 -19.81 12.79
C LYS A 287 29.71 -19.19 14.19
N GLU A 288 30.52 -18.17 14.45
CA GLU A 288 30.46 -17.29 15.62
C GLU A 288 30.38 -15.84 15.12
N ASN A 289 29.20 -15.27 15.15
CA ASN A 289 28.97 -13.87 14.75
C ASN A 289 29.86 -12.95 15.58
N ALA A 290 30.60 -12.06 14.90
CA ALA A 290 31.56 -11.22 15.58
C ALA A 290 31.75 -9.86 14.89
N LEU A 291 32.16 -8.87 15.69
CA LEU A 291 32.64 -7.58 15.22
C LEU A 291 34.15 -7.65 15.00
N TYR A 292 34.56 -7.25 13.83
CA TYR A 292 35.95 -7.12 13.40
C TYR A 292 36.33 -5.66 13.23
N ARG A 293 37.57 -5.31 13.50
CA ARG A 293 38.11 -3.97 13.29
C ARG A 293 39.40 -4.07 12.46
N SER A 294 39.52 -3.18 11.52
CA SER A 294 40.75 -2.90 10.79
C SER A 294 41.28 -1.53 11.22
N ASP A 295 42.61 -1.42 11.36
CA ASP A 295 43.32 -0.17 11.63
C ASP A 295 44.25 0.23 10.43
N ASN A 296 44.08 -0.44 9.28
CA ASN A 296 44.82 -0.18 8.03
C ASN A 296 43.88 -0.10 6.80
N GLY A 297 42.71 0.49 6.99
CA GLY A 297 41.79 0.77 5.91
C GLY A 297 41.09 -0.47 5.32
N GLY A 298 40.82 -1.48 6.11
CA GLY A 298 40.13 -2.71 5.67
C GLY A 298 41.02 -3.76 5.03
N VAL A 299 42.36 -3.62 5.11
CA VAL A 299 43.28 -4.63 4.55
C VAL A 299 43.41 -5.81 5.49
N ASN A 300 43.63 -5.58 6.80
CA ASN A 300 43.69 -6.64 7.81
C ASN A 300 42.72 -6.41 8.93
N TRP A 301 42.16 -7.50 9.47
CA TRP A 301 41.09 -7.47 10.45
C TRP A 301 41.46 -8.20 11.72
N THR A 302 40.99 -7.68 12.85
CA THR A 302 41.12 -8.30 14.16
C THR A 302 39.75 -8.37 14.80
N MET A 303 39.38 -9.53 15.31
CA MET A 303 38.12 -9.70 16.07
C MET A 303 38.20 -8.89 17.37
N VAL A 304 37.17 -8.07 17.62
CA VAL A 304 37.12 -7.22 18.83
C VAL A 304 36.00 -7.58 19.78
N ASN A 305 34.89 -8.17 19.27
CA ASN A 305 33.73 -8.55 20.10
C ASN A 305 32.95 -9.68 19.42
N LYS A 306 32.44 -10.61 20.22
CA LYS A 306 31.56 -11.72 19.78
C LYS A 306 30.35 -11.90 20.71
N SER A 307 30.00 -10.90 21.49
CA SER A 307 28.82 -10.94 22.37
C SER A 307 27.53 -10.87 21.56
N GLY A 308 26.42 -11.36 22.13
CA GLY A 308 25.09 -11.19 21.54
C GLY A 308 24.61 -9.75 21.45
N ASP A 309 25.33 -8.78 22.09
CA ASP A 309 25.00 -7.36 22.10
C ASP A 309 25.35 -6.62 20.79
N ILE A 310 25.94 -7.31 19.81
CA ILE A 310 26.33 -6.74 18.52
C ILE A 310 25.36 -7.11 17.38
N GLY A 311 24.40 -8.01 17.60
CA GLY A 311 23.40 -8.45 16.61
C GLY A 311 23.06 -9.91 16.76
N ASN A 312 21.81 -10.28 16.44
CA ASN A 312 21.27 -11.61 16.69
C ASN A 312 20.50 -12.23 15.52
N ARG A 313 20.18 -11.45 14.47
CA ARG A 313 19.40 -11.92 13.31
C ARG A 313 19.97 -11.39 11.99
N PRO A 314 21.15 -11.86 11.54
CA PRO A 314 21.86 -11.29 10.39
C PRO A 314 21.06 -11.35 9.08
N PHE A 315 20.18 -12.32 8.90
CA PHE A 315 19.32 -12.40 7.72
C PHE A 315 18.41 -11.17 7.57
N TYR A 316 17.92 -10.63 8.67
CA TYR A 316 16.95 -9.53 8.68
C TYR A 316 17.59 -8.15 8.83
N TYR A 317 18.47 -7.98 9.83
CA TYR A 317 19.18 -6.72 10.10
C TYR A 317 20.57 -7.02 10.69
N PHE A 318 21.59 -6.32 10.21
CA PHE A 318 22.96 -6.53 10.67
C PHE A 318 23.85 -5.35 10.30
N ASP A 319 23.42 -4.13 10.68
CA ASP A 319 24.04 -2.90 10.24
C ASP A 319 24.82 -2.24 11.37
N ILE A 320 25.94 -1.59 11.00
CA ILE A 320 26.86 -0.92 11.92
C ILE A 320 27.19 0.49 11.41
N TYR A 321 27.32 1.44 12.35
CA TYR A 321 27.63 2.83 12.03
C TYR A 321 28.72 3.34 12.96
N VAL A 322 29.55 4.28 12.48
CA VAL A 322 30.59 4.94 13.27
C VAL A 322 30.27 6.41 13.40
N ASP A 323 30.42 6.97 14.61
CA ASP A 323 30.31 8.39 14.83
C ASP A 323 31.32 9.16 13.95
N PRO A 324 30.87 10.10 13.10
CA PRO A 324 31.77 10.79 12.16
C PRO A 324 32.89 11.61 12.82
N LYS A 325 32.80 11.88 14.13
CA LYS A 325 33.81 12.64 14.91
C LYS A 325 34.57 11.81 15.94
N ASN A 326 34.18 10.55 16.16
CA ASN A 326 34.81 9.67 17.13
C ASN A 326 34.88 8.22 16.61
N GLU A 327 36.00 7.82 16.08
CA GLU A 327 36.28 6.48 15.54
C GLU A 327 36.06 5.33 16.51
N ASN A 328 36.02 5.61 17.84
CA ASN A 328 35.77 4.59 18.87
C ASN A 328 34.28 4.50 19.26
N ARG A 329 33.44 5.44 18.82
CA ARG A 329 32.00 5.37 19.05
C ARG A 329 31.35 4.65 17.89
N VAL A 330 30.85 3.46 18.19
CA VAL A 330 30.26 2.55 17.21
C VAL A 330 28.83 2.24 17.61
N TYR A 331 27.91 2.28 16.65
CA TYR A 331 26.51 1.91 16.84
C TYR A 331 26.24 0.60 16.08
N SER A 332 25.67 -0.38 16.76
CA SER A 332 25.09 -1.56 16.15
C SER A 332 23.58 -1.46 16.23
N ILE A 333 22.90 -1.54 15.07
CA ILE A 333 21.46 -1.51 14.99
C ILE A 333 20.90 -2.85 14.54
N PHE A 334 19.95 -3.32 15.34
CA PHE A 334 19.25 -4.59 15.13
C PHE A 334 17.90 -4.51 15.89
N THR A 335 17.47 -5.55 16.63
CA THR A 335 16.27 -5.44 17.50
C THR A 335 16.34 -4.19 18.39
N ASN A 336 17.52 -3.88 18.93
CA ASN A 336 17.79 -2.67 19.72
C ASN A 336 18.88 -1.82 19.05
N VAL A 337 19.18 -0.67 19.62
CA VAL A 337 20.32 0.16 19.25
C VAL A 337 21.36 0.13 20.37
N HIS A 338 22.51 -0.48 20.08
CA HIS A 338 23.62 -0.56 21.02
C HIS A 338 24.75 0.37 20.60
N ARG A 339 25.44 0.96 21.57
CA ARG A 339 26.54 1.88 21.37
C ARG A 339 27.79 1.42 22.12
N SER A 340 28.93 1.46 21.46
CA SER A 340 30.25 1.32 22.02
C SER A 340 30.93 2.69 22.11
N GLU A 341 31.73 2.93 23.16
CA GLU A 341 32.59 4.11 23.29
C GLU A 341 34.09 3.73 23.27
N ASP A 342 34.42 2.43 23.18
CA ASP A 342 35.75 1.86 23.33
C ASP A 342 36.29 1.11 22.10
N GLY A 343 35.75 1.46 20.92
CA GLY A 343 36.14 0.86 19.65
C GLY A 343 35.59 -0.55 19.44
N GLY A 344 34.38 -0.81 19.92
CA GLY A 344 33.65 -2.06 19.72
C GLY A 344 33.93 -3.15 20.74
N LYS A 345 34.69 -2.88 21.81
CA LYS A 345 35.00 -3.91 22.81
C LYS A 345 33.83 -4.20 23.75
N SER A 346 33.07 -3.17 24.10
CA SER A 346 31.86 -3.29 24.90
C SER A 346 30.72 -2.45 24.27
N PHE A 347 29.46 -2.87 24.51
CA PHE A 347 28.28 -2.18 24.02
C PHE A 347 27.24 -2.03 25.12
N GLU A 348 26.51 -0.91 25.08
CA GLU A 348 25.35 -0.65 25.92
C GLU A 348 24.11 -0.34 25.07
N ASN A 349 22.95 -0.81 25.48
CA ASN A 349 21.68 -0.40 24.87
C ASN A 349 21.39 1.05 25.24
N ILE A 350 21.28 1.93 24.24
CA ILE A 350 21.03 3.37 24.46
C ILE A 350 19.55 3.74 24.37
N ILE A 351 18.68 2.80 24.05
CA ILE A 351 17.24 3.05 23.95
C ILE A 351 16.52 2.30 25.06
N PRO A 352 15.95 3.01 26.05
CA PRO A 352 15.13 2.40 27.08
C PRO A 352 13.97 1.61 26.48
N ARG A 353 13.61 0.51 27.13
CA ARG A 353 12.52 -0.37 26.69
C ARG A 353 11.21 0.43 26.49
N ASN A 354 10.55 0.20 25.37
CA ASN A 354 9.29 0.85 24.99
C ASN A 354 9.36 2.37 24.72
N LEU A 355 10.54 2.93 24.50
CA LEU A 355 10.67 4.34 24.14
C LEU A 355 10.45 4.57 22.64
N ILE A 356 10.99 3.69 21.81
CA ILE A 356 10.77 3.65 20.36
C ILE A 356 10.55 2.20 19.94
N HIS A 357 10.01 2.00 18.72
CA HIS A 357 9.80 0.66 18.18
C HIS A 357 11.13 -0.09 18.01
N VAL A 358 11.08 -1.41 18.16
CA VAL A 358 12.21 -2.31 17.91
C VAL A 358 12.45 -2.52 16.43
N ASP A 359 13.45 -3.33 16.09
CA ASP A 359 13.81 -3.78 14.76
C ASP A 359 14.23 -2.61 13.84
N ASN A 360 15.50 -2.22 14.00
CA ASN A 360 16.08 -1.02 13.41
C ASN A 360 16.83 -1.34 12.11
N HIS A 361 16.64 -0.53 11.06
CA HIS A 361 17.14 -0.78 9.71
C HIS A 361 17.96 0.35 9.11
N ALA A 362 17.78 1.57 9.57
CA ALA A 362 18.48 2.73 9.04
C ALA A 362 18.84 3.70 10.16
N LEU A 363 20.09 4.19 10.14
CA LEU A 363 20.56 5.23 11.07
C LEU A 363 21.29 6.30 10.27
N TYR A 364 20.84 7.54 10.37
CA TYR A 364 21.60 8.71 9.94
C TYR A 364 22.22 9.38 11.15
N ILE A 365 23.51 9.68 11.07
CA ILE A 365 24.24 10.48 12.08
C ILE A 365 24.76 11.73 11.38
N ASN A 366 24.36 12.91 11.82
CA ASN A 366 24.79 14.16 11.21
C ASN A 366 26.32 14.33 11.35
N PRO A 367 27.08 14.43 10.25
CA PRO A 367 28.53 14.47 10.29
C PRO A 367 29.09 15.73 10.94
N ASP A 368 28.33 16.82 10.98
CA ASP A 368 28.75 18.08 11.56
C ASP A 368 28.30 18.22 13.02
N ASN A 369 27.22 17.54 13.40
CA ASN A 369 26.68 17.50 14.75
C ASN A 369 26.16 16.07 15.12
N PRO A 370 27.00 15.15 15.60
CA PRO A 370 26.61 13.77 15.92
C PRO A 370 25.54 13.62 17.01
N LYS A 371 25.13 14.70 17.66
CA LYS A 371 23.98 14.68 18.58
C LYS A 371 22.67 14.57 17.83
N TYR A 372 22.63 15.00 16.55
CA TYR A 372 21.49 14.89 15.69
C TYR A 372 21.56 13.56 14.92
N MET A 373 20.61 12.67 15.21
CA MET A 373 20.48 11.38 14.55
C MET A 373 19.03 11.13 14.17
N ILE A 374 18.82 10.35 13.11
CA ILE A 374 17.52 9.89 12.66
C ILE A 374 17.59 8.37 12.56
N LEU A 375 16.63 7.69 13.18
CA LEU A 375 16.54 6.23 13.22
C LEU A 375 15.25 5.77 12.55
N GLY A 376 15.36 4.81 11.61
CA GLY A 376 14.27 4.11 10.97
C GLY A 376 14.15 2.68 11.48
N ASN A 377 12.91 2.26 11.77
CA ASN A 377 12.58 0.93 12.31
C ASN A 377 11.25 0.40 11.73
N ASP A 378 10.77 -0.74 12.22
CA ASP A 378 9.52 -1.36 11.75
C ASP A 378 8.24 -0.60 12.16
N GLY A 379 8.34 0.31 13.11
CA GLY A 379 7.24 1.19 13.53
C GLY A 379 7.30 2.60 12.97
N GLY A 380 8.28 2.92 12.11
CA GLY A 380 8.43 4.24 11.50
C GLY A 380 9.79 4.88 11.74
N MET A 381 9.80 6.13 12.19
CA MET A 381 11.02 6.92 12.32
C MET A 381 11.03 7.72 13.63
N ALA A 382 12.22 7.88 14.21
CA ALA A 382 12.43 8.72 15.36
C ALA A 382 13.66 9.61 15.19
N ILE A 383 13.62 10.82 15.77
CA ILE A 383 14.67 11.84 15.68
C ILE A 383 15.19 12.16 17.08
N THR A 384 16.51 12.19 17.25
CA THR A 384 17.17 12.68 18.48
C THR A 384 18.06 13.87 18.16
N ARG A 385 18.23 14.76 19.15
CA ARG A 385 19.12 15.93 19.08
C ARG A 385 20.12 15.97 20.24
N ASP A 386 20.18 14.88 21.00
CA ASP A 386 21.02 14.74 22.19
C ASP A 386 21.77 13.40 22.27
N MET A 387 22.06 12.80 21.07
CA MET A 387 22.80 11.54 20.95
C MET A 387 22.04 10.34 21.54
N GLY A 388 20.73 10.30 21.34
CA GLY A 388 19.89 9.17 21.73
C GLY A 388 19.44 9.18 23.20
N LYS A 389 19.64 10.28 23.95
CA LYS A 389 19.11 10.40 25.32
C LYS A 389 17.59 10.58 25.32
N THR A 390 17.09 11.37 24.36
CA THR A 390 15.66 11.56 24.10
C THR A 390 15.36 11.39 22.62
N TRP A 391 14.16 10.91 22.32
CA TRP A 391 13.71 10.64 20.95
C TRP A 391 12.34 11.25 20.72
N GLN A 392 12.16 11.85 19.55
CA GLN A 392 10.88 12.33 19.04
C GLN A 392 10.41 11.36 17.96
N TYR A 393 9.28 10.68 18.21
CA TYR A 393 8.64 9.85 17.19
C TYR A 393 8.00 10.74 16.10
N VAL A 394 8.08 10.31 14.83
CA VAL A 394 7.46 10.99 13.68
C VAL A 394 6.09 10.36 13.45
N GLU A 395 5.04 11.02 13.95
CA GLU A 395 3.66 10.48 14.00
C GLU A 395 2.77 10.88 12.82
N ASN A 396 3.35 11.45 11.75
CA ASN A 396 2.63 11.95 10.58
C ASN A 396 3.06 11.32 9.26
N LEU A 397 3.63 10.12 9.32
CA LEU A 397 3.92 9.26 8.17
C LEU A 397 2.91 8.12 8.08
N PRO A 398 1.87 8.21 7.23
CA PRO A 398 0.87 7.15 7.09
C PRO A 398 1.38 6.04 6.15
N ILE A 399 2.37 5.28 6.61
CA ILE A 399 3.01 4.18 5.87
C ILE A 399 2.74 2.80 6.50
N GLY A 400 1.65 2.67 7.25
CA GLY A 400 1.23 1.42 7.87
C GLY A 400 1.05 0.27 6.87
N GLN A 401 1.49 -0.93 7.26
CA GLN A 401 1.53 -2.14 6.43
C GLN A 401 0.40 -3.10 6.83
N TYR A 402 -0.81 -2.87 6.30
CA TYR A 402 -1.98 -3.69 6.59
C TYR A 402 -1.96 -5.01 5.82
N TYR A 403 -2.27 -6.11 6.51
CA TYR A 403 -2.50 -7.44 5.91
C TYR A 403 -3.97 -7.65 5.55
N HIS A 404 -4.87 -7.42 6.52
CA HIS A 404 -6.31 -7.59 6.35
C HIS A 404 -7.07 -6.44 7.00
N ILE A 405 -8.25 -6.14 6.46
CA ILE A 405 -9.16 -5.13 6.98
C ILE A 405 -10.59 -5.67 7.09
N ASN A 406 -11.38 -5.06 7.95
CA ASN A 406 -12.81 -5.33 8.11
C ASN A 406 -13.55 -4.04 8.46
N VAL A 407 -14.88 -4.06 8.42
CA VAL A 407 -15.75 -2.93 8.79
C VAL A 407 -16.92 -3.40 9.64
N ASP A 408 -17.47 -2.49 10.46
CA ASP A 408 -18.71 -2.71 11.18
C ASP A 408 -19.89 -1.90 10.58
N ASN A 409 -21.03 -1.93 11.27
CA ASN A 409 -22.24 -1.19 10.91
C ASN A 409 -22.59 -0.06 11.89
N GLU A 410 -21.65 0.41 12.70
CA GLU A 410 -21.84 1.61 13.51
C GLU A 410 -22.03 2.87 12.65
N THR A 411 -22.38 4.00 13.23
CA THR A 411 -22.55 5.26 12.52
C THR A 411 -21.84 6.38 13.28
N PRO A 412 -20.71 6.89 12.80
CA PRO A 412 -19.86 6.43 11.68
C PRO A 412 -19.41 4.98 11.86
N TYR A 413 -19.26 4.24 10.75
CA TYR A 413 -18.72 2.88 10.84
C TYR A 413 -17.21 2.90 11.12
N ASN A 414 -16.73 1.84 11.78
CA ASN A 414 -15.32 1.67 12.04
C ASN A 414 -14.66 0.76 11.00
N VAL A 415 -13.38 1.04 10.74
CA VAL A 415 -12.47 0.17 10.01
C VAL A 415 -11.57 -0.52 11.02
N TYR A 416 -11.40 -1.81 10.85
CA TYR A 416 -10.53 -2.69 11.62
C TYR A 416 -9.39 -3.14 10.73
N GLY A 417 -8.18 -3.30 11.27
CA GLY A 417 -7.09 -3.81 10.47
C GLY A 417 -5.93 -4.34 11.28
N GLY A 418 -5.35 -5.44 10.80
CA GLY A 418 -4.12 -6.02 11.32
C GLY A 418 -2.91 -5.57 10.51
N LEU A 419 -1.84 -5.16 11.20
CA LEU A 419 -0.62 -4.63 10.60
C LEU A 419 0.58 -5.48 10.91
N GLN A 420 1.51 -5.54 9.98
CA GLN A 420 2.82 -6.09 10.24
C GLN A 420 3.52 -5.29 11.35
N ASP A 421 4.08 -5.98 12.32
CA ASP A 421 4.87 -5.49 13.46
C ASP A 421 4.13 -4.52 14.41
N ASN A 422 2.92 -4.05 14.06
CA ASN A 422 2.24 -2.93 14.74
C ASN A 422 0.85 -3.28 15.29
N GLY A 423 0.52 -4.56 15.44
CA GLY A 423 -0.71 -5.03 16.08
C GLY A 423 -1.97 -4.92 15.24
N THR A 424 -3.14 -4.97 15.90
CA THR A 424 -4.46 -4.84 15.28
C THR A 424 -5.17 -3.64 15.88
N TRP A 425 -5.75 -2.80 15.03
CA TRP A 425 -6.34 -1.53 15.41
C TRP A 425 -7.73 -1.34 14.81
N THR A 426 -8.48 -0.42 15.40
CA THR A 426 -9.78 0.04 14.91
C THR A 426 -9.95 1.54 15.10
N GLY A 427 -10.69 2.16 14.20
CA GLY A 427 -11.06 3.56 14.24
C GLY A 427 -12.11 3.91 13.20
N PRO A 428 -12.75 5.08 13.27
CA PRO A 428 -13.84 5.44 12.37
C PRO A 428 -13.33 5.70 10.95
N ALA A 429 -14.15 5.34 9.93
CA ALA A 429 -13.85 5.64 8.53
C ALA A 429 -14.01 7.13 8.18
N TYR A 430 -14.82 7.82 8.95
CA TYR A 430 -15.04 9.28 8.90
C TYR A 430 -15.53 9.76 10.26
N THR A 431 -15.49 11.06 10.49
CA THR A 431 -15.89 11.62 11.79
C THR A 431 -16.72 12.90 11.61
N TRP A 432 -17.51 13.21 12.62
CA TRP A 432 -18.22 14.49 12.74
C TRP A 432 -17.42 15.51 13.59
N MET A 433 -16.16 15.26 13.82
CA MET A 433 -15.25 16.23 14.43
C MET A 433 -14.76 17.24 13.40
N ASN A 434 -14.45 18.46 13.85
CA ASN A 434 -13.76 19.44 13.00
C ASN A 434 -12.32 18.97 12.70
N GLY A 435 -11.86 19.24 11.48
CA GLY A 435 -10.54 18.83 11.01
C GLY A 435 -10.57 17.49 10.26
N GLY A 436 -9.40 16.92 10.03
CA GLY A 436 -9.21 15.65 9.33
C GLY A 436 -9.35 14.44 10.24
N MET A 437 -9.00 13.27 9.69
CA MET A 437 -8.87 12.03 10.45
C MET A 437 -7.58 12.08 11.26
N ARG A 438 -7.65 11.88 12.58
CA ARG A 438 -6.50 11.98 13.49
C ARG A 438 -6.11 10.63 14.07
N ASN A 439 -4.85 10.50 14.48
CA ASN A 439 -4.34 9.30 15.13
C ASN A 439 -5.15 8.92 16.38
N ASP A 440 -5.56 9.91 17.17
CA ASP A 440 -6.30 9.73 18.44
C ASP A 440 -7.68 9.07 18.30
N TYR A 441 -8.20 8.96 17.06
CA TYR A 441 -9.48 8.26 16.82
C TYR A 441 -9.30 6.74 16.73
N ASN A 442 -8.05 6.27 16.67
CA ASN A 442 -7.71 4.86 16.52
C ASN A 442 -7.17 4.30 17.84
N PHE A 443 -7.55 3.05 18.16
CA PHE A 443 -7.04 2.35 19.33
C PHE A 443 -6.76 0.88 19.03
N SER A 444 -5.81 0.30 19.78
CA SER A 444 -5.39 -1.09 19.62
C SER A 444 -6.40 -2.06 20.20
N ILE A 445 -6.63 -3.17 19.48
CA ILE A 445 -7.45 -4.31 19.90
C ILE A 445 -6.69 -5.64 19.86
N GLY A 446 -5.41 -5.61 19.50
CA GLY A 446 -4.52 -6.78 19.47
C GLY A 446 -3.06 -6.37 19.27
N GLY A 447 -2.13 -7.20 19.73
CA GLY A 447 -0.69 -6.98 19.64
C GLY A 447 0.01 -7.97 18.68
N GLY A 448 1.33 -7.84 18.55
CA GLY A 448 2.16 -8.63 17.64
C GLY A 448 2.04 -8.18 16.18
N ASP A 449 2.32 -9.07 15.20
CA ASP A 449 1.84 -8.84 13.83
C ASP A 449 0.33 -9.09 13.81
N GLY A 450 -0.46 -8.09 13.48
CA GLY A 450 -1.90 -8.24 13.31
C GLY A 450 -2.22 -8.81 11.92
N PHE A 451 -3.24 -9.68 11.87
CA PHE A 451 -3.71 -10.30 10.62
C PHE A 451 -5.22 -10.12 10.47
N ASP A 452 -5.95 -11.22 10.21
CA ASP A 452 -7.39 -11.17 10.10
C ASP A 452 -8.05 -10.62 11.36
N VAL A 453 -9.04 -9.81 11.15
CA VAL A 453 -9.85 -9.17 12.19
C VAL A 453 -11.31 -9.15 11.75
N MET A 454 -12.22 -9.46 12.63
CA MET A 454 -13.67 -9.45 12.35
C MET A 454 -14.41 -8.80 13.51
N ALA A 455 -15.28 -7.83 13.21
CA ALA A 455 -16.27 -7.37 14.18
C ALA A 455 -17.40 -8.41 14.32
N ASP A 456 -17.89 -8.62 15.52
CA ASP A 456 -19.07 -9.47 15.74
C ASP A 456 -20.29 -8.80 15.06
N PRO A 457 -21.01 -9.51 14.16
CA PRO A 457 -22.12 -8.91 13.42
C PRO A 457 -23.32 -8.53 14.29
N ASP A 458 -23.49 -9.12 15.49
CA ASP A 458 -24.57 -8.80 16.42
C ASP A 458 -24.26 -7.59 17.30
N ASP A 459 -22.98 -7.43 17.71
CA ASP A 459 -22.51 -6.36 18.59
C ASP A 459 -21.02 -6.10 18.32
N SER A 460 -20.71 -5.04 17.60
CA SER A 460 -19.35 -4.65 17.21
C SER A 460 -18.44 -4.26 18.38
N ARG A 461 -18.96 -4.17 19.61
CA ARG A 461 -18.15 -4.10 20.84
C ARG A 461 -17.20 -5.30 20.92
N TYR A 462 -17.67 -6.47 20.48
CA TYR A 462 -16.90 -7.70 20.43
C TYR A 462 -16.43 -7.99 19.01
N GLY A 463 -15.53 -8.95 18.92
CA GLY A 463 -15.03 -9.46 17.65
C GLY A 463 -13.78 -10.30 17.85
N TYR A 464 -13.09 -10.59 16.75
CA TYR A 464 -11.94 -11.47 16.74
C TYR A 464 -10.73 -10.71 16.17
N SER A 465 -9.59 -10.84 16.84
CA SER A 465 -8.30 -10.37 16.34
C SER A 465 -7.27 -11.49 16.43
N MET A 466 -6.36 -11.52 15.47
CA MET A 466 -5.36 -12.58 15.38
C MET A 466 -3.96 -12.00 15.26
N SER A 467 -3.01 -12.64 15.96
CA SER A 467 -1.58 -12.42 15.75
C SER A 467 -0.90 -13.68 15.22
N GLN A 468 0.40 -13.60 15.03
CA GLN A 468 1.24 -14.61 14.39
C GLN A 468 0.89 -16.06 14.78
N GLN A 469 0.96 -16.97 13.80
CA GLN A 469 0.77 -18.41 14.03
C GLN A 469 -0.62 -18.76 14.57
N GLY A 470 -1.64 -18.00 14.16
CA GLY A 470 -3.04 -18.26 14.54
C GLY A 470 -3.33 -18.03 16.03
N ASN A 471 -2.61 -17.13 16.70
CA ASN A 471 -2.97 -16.71 18.05
C ASN A 471 -4.19 -15.79 17.98
N VAL A 472 -5.38 -16.38 17.96
CA VAL A 472 -6.66 -15.70 17.86
C VAL A 472 -7.29 -15.50 19.24
N GLY A 473 -7.88 -14.31 19.43
CA GLY A 473 -8.63 -13.93 20.61
C GLY A 473 -9.93 -13.22 20.28
N ARG A 474 -10.94 -13.40 21.13
CA ARG A 474 -12.17 -12.62 21.12
C ARG A 474 -11.96 -11.38 21.99
N TYR A 475 -11.94 -10.20 21.38
CA TYR A 475 -11.75 -8.93 22.09
C TYR A 475 -13.07 -8.33 22.60
N ASP A 476 -12.97 -7.46 23.62
CA ASP A 476 -13.99 -6.54 24.07
C ASP A 476 -13.43 -5.10 23.98
N LYS A 477 -13.93 -4.30 23.03
CA LYS A 477 -13.46 -2.91 22.80
C LYS A 477 -13.66 -2.01 24.03
N LEU A 478 -14.69 -2.26 24.85
CA LEU A 478 -15.01 -1.40 25.99
C LEU A 478 -14.04 -1.59 27.16
N THR A 479 -13.65 -2.84 27.43
CA THR A 479 -12.79 -3.19 28.57
C THR A 479 -11.33 -3.38 28.21
N GLY A 480 -11.01 -3.53 26.90
CA GLY A 480 -9.69 -3.90 26.40
C GLY A 480 -9.30 -5.35 26.71
N SER A 481 -10.22 -6.17 27.22
CA SER A 481 -9.94 -7.56 27.51
C SER A 481 -9.98 -8.43 26.25
N THR A 482 -9.19 -9.51 26.25
CA THR A 482 -9.18 -10.49 25.16
C THR A 482 -9.21 -11.91 25.73
N LYS A 483 -10.17 -12.70 25.27
CA LYS A 483 -10.25 -14.12 25.58
C LYS A 483 -9.56 -14.92 24.47
N ARG A 484 -8.52 -15.67 24.81
CA ARG A 484 -7.86 -16.57 23.85
C ARG A 484 -8.83 -17.70 23.46
N ILE A 485 -9.01 -17.93 22.16
CA ILE A 485 -9.93 -18.93 21.61
C ILE A 485 -9.24 -19.86 20.58
N LYS A 486 -7.91 -19.85 20.48
CA LYS A 486 -7.17 -20.69 19.53
C LYS A 486 -7.49 -22.19 19.73
N PRO A 487 -7.85 -22.91 18.65
CA PRO A 487 -8.09 -24.36 18.74
C PRO A 487 -6.87 -25.12 19.27
N THR A 488 -7.14 -26.16 20.03
CA THR A 488 -6.15 -27.13 20.53
C THR A 488 -6.59 -28.55 20.18
N SER A 489 -5.67 -29.51 20.26
CA SER A 489 -5.99 -30.94 20.08
C SER A 489 -5.93 -31.67 21.41
N ASP A 490 -6.88 -32.52 21.66
CA ASP A 490 -6.88 -33.47 22.80
C ASP A 490 -5.93 -34.66 22.53
N ASP A 491 -5.60 -34.96 21.28
CA ASP A 491 -4.58 -35.93 20.92
C ASP A 491 -3.18 -35.31 21.04
N PRO A 492 -2.34 -35.74 22.00
CA PRO A 492 -1.00 -35.20 22.19
C PRO A 492 -0.04 -35.49 21.01
N LYS A 493 -0.40 -36.44 20.14
CA LYS A 493 0.37 -36.76 18.93
C LYS A 493 0.02 -35.84 17.75
N LEU A 494 -1.13 -35.22 17.78
CA LEU A 494 -1.57 -34.31 16.72
C LEU A 494 -1.08 -32.89 16.99
N LYS A 495 0.03 -32.50 16.35
CA LYS A 495 0.52 -31.11 16.36
C LYS A 495 -0.26 -30.29 15.34
N LEU A 496 -1.05 -29.35 15.80
CA LEU A 496 -1.71 -28.37 14.92
C LEU A 496 -0.66 -27.37 14.39
N ARG A 497 -0.68 -27.18 13.07
CA ARG A 497 0.16 -26.21 12.34
C ARG A 497 -0.71 -25.03 11.92
N PHE A 498 -0.29 -23.82 12.21
CA PHE A 498 -0.99 -22.61 11.83
C PHE A 498 -0.04 -21.75 10.98
N ASN A 499 -0.56 -21.20 9.91
CA ASN A 499 0.19 -20.21 9.13
C ASN A 499 0.55 -19.01 10.01
N TRP A 500 1.51 -18.22 9.57
CA TRP A 500 1.78 -16.90 10.14
C TRP A 500 0.52 -16.06 10.11
N ASN A 501 -0.19 -16.07 8.98
CA ASN A 501 -1.52 -15.51 8.76
C ASN A 501 -2.52 -16.67 8.59
N ALA A 502 -3.04 -17.21 9.69
CA ALA A 502 -4.02 -18.31 9.68
C ALA A 502 -5.42 -17.81 9.32
N ALA A 503 -6.21 -18.67 8.67
CA ALA A 503 -7.56 -18.33 8.23
C ALA A 503 -8.58 -18.28 9.35
N ILE A 504 -9.45 -17.26 9.35
CA ILE A 504 -10.68 -17.20 10.15
C ILE A 504 -11.84 -16.73 9.27
N ALA A 505 -13.03 -17.29 9.45
CA ALA A 505 -14.22 -16.89 8.70
C ALA A 505 -15.49 -16.95 9.54
N GLN A 506 -16.40 -16.01 9.29
CA GLN A 506 -17.74 -15.97 9.87
C GLN A 506 -18.71 -16.82 9.03
N ASP A 507 -19.56 -17.62 9.65
CA ASP A 507 -20.66 -18.30 8.94
C ASP A 507 -21.73 -17.27 8.53
N PRO A 508 -22.14 -17.20 7.25
CA PRO A 508 -23.11 -16.20 6.79
C PRO A 508 -24.57 -16.52 7.19
N PHE A 509 -24.84 -17.69 7.76
CA PHE A 509 -26.18 -18.13 8.16
C PHE A 509 -26.38 -18.20 9.69
N ASP A 510 -25.27 -18.08 10.46
CA ASP A 510 -25.31 -18.17 11.92
C ASP A 510 -24.15 -17.34 12.52
N ASN A 511 -24.49 -16.22 13.14
CA ASN A 511 -23.54 -15.28 13.72
C ASN A 511 -22.74 -15.84 14.91
N SER A 512 -23.16 -16.96 15.52
CA SER A 512 -22.39 -17.65 16.55
C SER A 512 -21.38 -18.65 16.01
N THR A 513 -21.49 -18.99 14.73
CA THR A 513 -20.62 -19.97 14.06
C THR A 513 -19.44 -19.28 13.38
N ILE A 514 -18.23 -19.72 13.72
CA ILE A 514 -16.98 -19.31 13.07
C ILE A 514 -16.14 -20.53 12.66
N TYR A 515 -15.31 -20.34 11.65
CA TYR A 515 -14.36 -21.34 11.15
C TYR A 515 -12.93 -20.83 11.35
N PHE A 516 -12.00 -21.76 11.65
CA PHE A 516 -10.58 -21.45 11.84
C PHE A 516 -9.68 -22.50 11.20
N GLY A 517 -8.57 -22.05 10.57
CA GLY A 517 -7.67 -22.89 9.81
C GLY A 517 -6.37 -23.20 10.54
N SER A 518 -6.10 -24.51 10.77
CA SER A 518 -4.75 -25.05 10.97
C SER A 518 -4.33 -25.73 9.67
N GLN A 519 -3.81 -26.98 9.69
CA GLN A 519 -3.84 -27.86 8.52
C GLN A 519 -5.23 -28.49 8.32
N MET A 520 -6.12 -28.30 9.27
CA MET A 520 -7.50 -28.77 9.33
C MET A 520 -8.45 -27.58 9.51
N VAL A 521 -9.70 -27.75 9.10
CA VAL A 521 -10.75 -26.75 9.38
C VAL A 521 -11.40 -27.08 10.73
N HIS A 522 -11.39 -26.11 11.61
CA HIS A 522 -12.08 -26.14 12.91
C HIS A 522 -13.34 -25.31 12.81
N LYS A 523 -14.46 -25.82 13.37
CA LYS A 523 -15.74 -25.12 13.48
C LYS A 523 -16.10 -24.90 14.94
N SER A 524 -16.49 -23.70 15.28
CA SER A 524 -17.11 -23.34 16.56
C SER A 524 -18.53 -22.87 16.28
N ILE A 525 -19.47 -23.22 17.19
CA ILE A 525 -20.86 -22.75 17.16
C ILE A 525 -21.19 -21.84 18.36
N ASP A 526 -20.19 -21.46 19.11
CA ASP A 526 -20.30 -20.72 20.38
C ASP A 526 -19.24 -19.57 20.44
N LYS A 527 -19.00 -18.94 19.30
CA LYS A 527 -18.07 -17.81 19.16
C LYS A 527 -16.63 -18.13 19.63
N GLY A 528 -16.18 -19.37 19.42
CA GLY A 528 -14.82 -19.83 19.70
C GLY A 528 -14.60 -20.40 21.10
N ASP A 529 -15.66 -20.58 21.88
CA ASP A 529 -15.54 -21.16 23.22
C ASP A 529 -15.23 -22.66 23.17
N SER A 530 -15.73 -23.38 22.16
CA SER A 530 -15.39 -24.75 21.84
C SER A 530 -15.17 -24.97 20.34
N TRP A 531 -14.42 -26.02 19.99
CA TRP A 531 -14.07 -26.30 18.60
C TRP A 531 -14.27 -27.76 18.23
N THR A 532 -14.77 -28.00 17.03
CA THR A 532 -14.87 -29.33 16.42
C THR A 532 -14.05 -29.32 15.12
N MET A 533 -13.16 -30.29 14.93
CA MET A 533 -12.52 -30.54 13.64
C MET A 533 -13.52 -31.11 12.65
N ILE A 534 -13.69 -30.46 11.49
CA ILE A 534 -14.63 -30.85 10.44
C ILE A 534 -13.91 -31.24 9.14
N SER A 535 -12.61 -31.45 9.17
CA SER A 535 -11.84 -31.92 8.01
C SER A 535 -10.68 -32.82 8.43
N PRO A 536 -10.19 -33.68 7.51
CA PRO A 536 -8.84 -34.24 7.63
C PRO A 536 -7.79 -33.14 7.42
N ASP A 537 -6.48 -33.51 7.38
CA ASP A 537 -5.41 -32.62 6.90
C ASP A 537 -5.66 -32.30 5.41
N LEU A 538 -5.92 -31.02 5.09
CA LEU A 538 -6.27 -30.56 3.73
C LEU A 538 -5.05 -30.14 2.91
N THR A 539 -3.87 -30.16 3.52
CA THR A 539 -2.60 -29.75 2.93
C THR A 539 -1.91 -30.89 2.19
N THR A 540 -0.74 -30.67 1.63
CA THR A 540 0.11 -31.74 1.10
C THR A 540 0.79 -32.55 2.21
N ASN A 541 0.87 -31.98 3.41
CA ASN A 541 1.56 -32.53 4.59
C ASN A 541 3.00 -32.97 4.29
N ASP A 542 3.71 -32.24 3.46
CA ASP A 542 5.10 -32.51 3.06
C ASP A 542 6.06 -32.28 4.25
N PRO A 543 6.70 -33.32 4.80
CA PRO A 543 7.57 -33.19 5.99
C PRO A 543 8.83 -32.38 5.72
N GLU A 544 9.31 -32.32 4.46
CA GLU A 544 10.47 -31.49 4.10
C GLU A 544 10.18 -29.99 4.18
N LYS A 545 8.91 -29.61 4.10
CA LYS A 545 8.47 -28.21 4.23
C LYS A 545 8.03 -27.85 5.65
N GLN A 546 8.30 -28.72 6.63
CA GLN A 546 7.96 -28.52 8.04
C GLN A 546 9.20 -28.39 8.94
N LYS A 547 10.36 -28.09 8.34
CA LYS A 547 11.66 -27.96 9.01
C LYS A 547 12.00 -26.51 9.38
N GLN A 548 11.01 -25.66 9.56
CA GLN A 548 11.18 -24.23 9.82
C GLN A 548 12.07 -23.91 11.03
N ASN A 549 12.13 -24.80 12.03
CA ASN A 549 12.97 -24.61 13.20
C ASN A 549 14.48 -24.76 12.92
N GLU A 550 14.85 -25.25 11.74
CA GLU A 550 16.22 -25.37 11.26
C GLU A 550 16.61 -24.25 10.29
N SER A 551 15.67 -23.32 9.99
CA SER A 551 15.89 -22.24 9.03
C SER A 551 16.87 -21.19 9.56
N GLY A 552 17.56 -20.48 8.65
CA GLY A 552 18.50 -19.41 8.95
C GLY A 552 19.89 -19.58 8.33
N GLY A 553 20.27 -20.77 7.92
CA GLY A 553 21.59 -21.03 7.35
C GLY A 553 22.70 -21.06 8.41
N ILE A 554 23.73 -20.20 8.31
CA ILE A 554 24.85 -20.14 9.27
C ILE A 554 24.34 -19.78 10.67
N THR A 555 23.42 -18.82 10.76
CA THR A 555 22.76 -18.43 12.01
C THR A 555 21.32 -18.92 11.97
N VAL A 556 20.94 -19.79 12.89
CA VAL A 556 19.54 -20.25 12.99
C VAL A 556 18.64 -19.07 13.38
N ASP A 557 17.61 -18.85 12.60
CA ASP A 557 16.59 -17.82 12.84
C ASP A 557 15.20 -18.40 12.49
N ALA A 558 14.50 -18.90 13.50
CA ALA A 558 13.20 -19.55 13.38
C ALA A 558 12.13 -18.72 14.11
N THR A 559 11.39 -17.91 13.37
CA THR A 559 10.34 -17.04 13.92
C THR A 559 8.95 -17.66 13.86
N GLY A 560 8.77 -18.69 13.04
CA GLY A 560 7.47 -19.29 12.71
C GLY A 560 6.76 -18.65 11.51
N ALA A 561 7.37 -17.63 10.89
CA ALA A 561 6.89 -17.08 9.62
C ALA A 561 7.05 -18.08 8.47
N GLU A 562 7.89 -19.11 8.66
CA GLU A 562 8.15 -20.23 7.77
C GLU A 562 7.22 -21.43 8.01
N ASN A 563 6.24 -21.33 8.93
CA ASN A 563 5.22 -22.37 9.08
C ASN A 563 4.52 -22.59 7.74
N HIS A 564 4.48 -23.83 7.30
CA HIS A 564 3.99 -24.22 5.98
C HIS A 564 3.16 -25.50 6.05
N THR A 565 2.51 -25.88 4.94
CA THR A 565 1.48 -26.91 4.90
C THR A 565 0.32 -26.55 5.85
N THR A 566 -0.27 -25.38 5.62
CA THR A 566 -1.32 -24.79 6.45
C THR A 566 -2.41 -24.16 5.60
N ILE A 567 -3.59 -23.96 6.19
CA ILE A 567 -4.72 -23.27 5.54
C ILE A 567 -4.52 -21.76 5.64
N LEU A 568 -4.61 -21.07 4.51
CA LEU A 568 -4.53 -19.61 4.39
C LEU A 568 -5.90 -18.92 4.34
N VAL A 569 -6.89 -19.60 3.78
CA VAL A 569 -8.22 -19.04 3.56
C VAL A 569 -9.31 -20.09 3.76
N ILE A 570 -10.38 -19.68 4.42
CA ILE A 570 -11.65 -20.41 4.50
C ILE A 570 -12.74 -19.44 4.05
N GLU A 571 -13.53 -19.85 3.06
CA GLU A 571 -14.61 -19.02 2.52
C GLU A 571 -15.92 -19.80 2.51
N PRO A 572 -16.84 -19.51 3.43
CA PRO A 572 -18.20 -20.05 3.42
C PRO A 572 -19.02 -19.44 2.27
N SER A 573 -19.81 -20.25 1.56
CA SER A 573 -20.74 -19.74 0.57
C SER A 573 -21.84 -18.91 1.23
N PRO A 574 -22.12 -17.69 0.76
CA PRO A 574 -23.24 -16.89 1.26
C PRO A 574 -24.61 -17.35 0.74
N LEU A 575 -24.65 -18.27 -0.22
CA LEU A 575 -25.88 -18.75 -0.86
C LEU A 575 -26.27 -20.18 -0.47
N GLU A 576 -25.32 -20.96 0.08
CA GLU A 576 -25.53 -22.39 0.33
C GLU A 576 -24.88 -22.78 1.67
N LYS A 577 -25.73 -23.07 2.65
CA LYS A 577 -25.27 -23.53 3.97
C LYS A 577 -24.49 -24.84 3.84
N GLY A 578 -23.31 -24.92 4.43
CA GLY A 578 -22.48 -26.12 4.41
C GLY A 578 -21.54 -26.22 3.20
N VAL A 579 -21.58 -25.26 2.27
CA VAL A 579 -20.56 -25.14 1.21
C VAL A 579 -19.41 -24.29 1.72
N LEU A 580 -18.22 -24.88 1.82
CA LEU A 580 -17.00 -24.21 2.29
C LEU A 580 -15.86 -24.46 1.31
N TRP A 581 -15.15 -23.39 0.97
CA TRP A 581 -13.89 -23.44 0.24
C TRP A 581 -12.72 -23.29 1.21
N ALA A 582 -11.62 -23.99 0.97
CA ALA A 582 -10.38 -23.81 1.73
C ALA A 582 -9.17 -23.80 0.79
N GLY A 583 -8.29 -22.83 0.98
CA GLY A 583 -7.04 -22.69 0.22
C GLY A 583 -5.84 -22.81 1.15
N THR A 584 -4.75 -23.42 0.65
CA THR A 584 -3.54 -23.66 1.41
C THR A 584 -2.31 -22.94 0.85
N ASP A 585 -1.27 -22.81 1.67
CA ASP A 585 0.03 -22.23 1.29
C ASP A 585 0.89 -23.16 0.42
N ASP A 586 0.51 -24.41 0.30
CA ASP A 586 1.17 -25.44 -0.50
C ASP A 586 0.40 -25.84 -1.77
N GLY A 587 -0.63 -25.05 -2.12
CA GLY A 587 -1.31 -25.07 -3.42
C GLY A 587 -2.52 -26.00 -3.51
N ASN A 588 -3.03 -26.52 -2.41
CA ASN A 588 -4.30 -27.23 -2.42
C ASN A 588 -5.48 -26.25 -2.36
N LEU A 589 -6.46 -26.49 -3.22
CA LEU A 589 -7.79 -25.86 -3.19
C LEU A 589 -8.81 -26.95 -2.87
N GLN A 590 -9.49 -26.83 -1.77
CA GLN A 590 -10.41 -27.81 -1.23
C GLN A 590 -11.83 -27.29 -1.19
N LEU A 591 -12.81 -28.17 -1.38
CA LEU A 591 -14.23 -27.85 -1.30
C LEU A 591 -14.97 -28.93 -0.54
N THR A 592 -15.85 -28.51 0.37
CA THR A 592 -16.94 -29.34 0.92
C THR A 592 -18.29 -28.75 0.51
N THR A 593 -19.30 -29.62 0.29
CA THR A 593 -20.69 -29.20 0.04
C THR A 593 -21.66 -29.81 1.06
N ASP A 594 -21.14 -30.45 2.09
CA ASP A 594 -21.92 -31.19 3.11
C ASP A 594 -21.50 -30.83 4.55
N GLY A 595 -20.99 -29.60 4.73
CA GLY A 595 -20.63 -29.06 6.05
C GLY A 595 -19.36 -29.67 6.65
N GLY A 596 -18.48 -30.20 5.80
CA GLY A 596 -17.19 -30.77 6.21
C GLY A 596 -17.17 -32.29 6.34
N THR A 597 -18.28 -32.99 6.05
CA THR A 597 -18.31 -34.44 6.07
C THR A 597 -17.40 -35.07 5.02
N THR A 598 -17.39 -34.49 3.80
CA THR A 598 -16.48 -34.86 2.72
C THR A 598 -15.77 -33.64 2.15
N TRP A 599 -14.50 -33.83 1.72
CA TRP A 599 -13.69 -32.78 1.12
C TRP A 599 -13.10 -33.24 -0.22
N ILE A 600 -13.14 -32.38 -1.23
CA ILE A 600 -12.65 -32.66 -2.59
C ILE A 600 -11.48 -31.73 -2.88
N ASN A 601 -10.31 -32.28 -3.21
CA ASN A 601 -9.16 -31.52 -3.65
C ASN A 601 -9.29 -31.15 -5.14
N LEU A 602 -9.35 -29.87 -5.41
CA LEU A 602 -9.55 -29.29 -6.75
C LEU A 602 -8.27 -28.75 -7.39
N ALA A 603 -7.10 -28.88 -6.73
CA ALA A 603 -5.83 -28.32 -7.20
C ALA A 603 -5.48 -28.73 -8.63
N LYS A 604 -5.81 -29.96 -9.03
CA LYS A 604 -5.58 -30.49 -10.40
C LYS A 604 -6.41 -29.77 -11.48
N ASN A 605 -7.46 -29.06 -11.09
CA ASN A 605 -8.31 -28.31 -12.00
C ASN A 605 -7.78 -26.90 -12.29
N LEU A 606 -6.82 -26.39 -11.49
CA LEU A 606 -6.16 -25.09 -11.65
C LEU A 606 -5.13 -25.15 -12.78
N LYS A 607 -5.61 -25.22 -14.02
CA LYS A 607 -4.74 -25.32 -15.20
C LYS A 607 -3.93 -24.02 -15.40
N GLY A 608 -2.63 -24.18 -15.69
CA GLY A 608 -1.73 -23.05 -15.92
C GLY A 608 -1.19 -22.40 -14.64
N ILE A 609 -1.59 -22.87 -13.47
CA ILE A 609 -1.05 -22.43 -12.17
C ILE A 609 0.08 -23.37 -11.75
N PRO A 610 1.29 -22.83 -11.41
CA PRO A 610 2.37 -23.66 -10.91
C PRO A 610 1.97 -24.39 -9.62
N ALA A 611 2.32 -25.68 -9.52
CA ALA A 611 2.00 -26.48 -8.35
C ALA A 611 2.65 -25.89 -7.09
N GLY A 612 1.91 -25.83 -5.98
CA GLY A 612 2.37 -25.25 -4.72
C GLY A 612 2.30 -23.71 -4.68
N SER A 613 1.60 -23.05 -5.61
CA SER A 613 1.27 -21.63 -5.50
C SER A 613 0.32 -21.39 -4.33
N TRP A 614 0.49 -20.28 -3.62
CA TRP A 614 -0.36 -19.91 -2.50
C TRP A 614 -1.77 -19.54 -2.95
N ILE A 615 -2.77 -20.17 -2.37
CA ILE A 615 -4.17 -19.79 -2.54
C ILE A 615 -4.46 -18.71 -1.49
N ASN A 616 -4.21 -17.47 -1.87
CA ASN A 616 -4.18 -16.34 -0.94
C ASN A 616 -5.58 -15.90 -0.49
N GLN A 617 -6.55 -15.92 -1.42
CA GLN A 617 -7.92 -15.56 -1.13
C GLN A 617 -8.88 -16.36 -2.01
N ILE A 618 -10.06 -16.65 -1.50
CA ILE A 618 -11.20 -17.16 -2.26
C ILE A 618 -12.40 -16.29 -1.92
N LYS A 619 -13.18 -15.91 -2.92
CA LYS A 619 -14.45 -15.19 -2.74
C LYS A 619 -15.58 -15.96 -3.42
N ALA A 620 -16.46 -16.55 -2.64
CA ALA A 620 -17.68 -17.20 -3.12
C ALA A 620 -18.67 -16.14 -3.63
N SER A 621 -19.32 -16.42 -4.75
CA SER A 621 -20.26 -15.48 -5.37
C SER A 621 -21.50 -15.28 -4.51
N ARG A 622 -21.96 -14.03 -4.45
CA ARG A 622 -23.27 -13.66 -3.87
C ARG A 622 -24.42 -13.77 -4.88
N TYR A 623 -24.13 -14.15 -6.13
CA TYR A 623 -25.10 -14.17 -7.22
C TYR A 623 -25.41 -15.57 -7.73
N ASN A 624 -24.41 -16.42 -7.79
CA ASN A 624 -24.54 -17.73 -8.38
C ASN A 624 -23.94 -18.82 -7.48
N LYS A 625 -24.73 -19.90 -7.29
CA LYS A 625 -24.24 -21.09 -6.60
C LYS A 625 -23.10 -21.74 -7.36
N GLY A 626 -22.16 -22.29 -6.63
CA GLY A 626 -20.98 -22.96 -7.20
C GLY A 626 -20.00 -22.02 -7.93
N GLU A 627 -20.25 -20.70 -7.94
CA GLU A 627 -19.32 -19.71 -8.48
C GLU A 627 -18.41 -19.17 -7.39
N ALA A 628 -17.10 -19.09 -7.68
CA ALA A 628 -16.10 -18.47 -6.83
C ALA A 628 -14.95 -17.88 -7.65
N VAL A 629 -14.25 -16.92 -7.06
CA VAL A 629 -13.01 -16.34 -7.60
C VAL A 629 -11.86 -16.68 -6.65
N ALA A 630 -10.77 -17.23 -7.18
CA ALA A 630 -9.56 -17.53 -6.46
C ALA A 630 -8.46 -16.52 -6.81
N VAL A 631 -7.86 -15.93 -5.78
CA VAL A 631 -6.66 -15.09 -5.86
C VAL A 631 -5.47 -15.95 -5.49
N ILE A 632 -4.57 -16.14 -6.43
CA ILE A 632 -3.41 -17.01 -6.27
C ILE A 632 -2.15 -16.21 -6.56
N ASN A 633 -1.09 -16.40 -5.77
CA ASN A 633 0.19 -15.80 -6.07
C ASN A 633 1.34 -16.80 -5.91
N ASN A 634 2.44 -16.52 -6.59
CA ASN A 634 3.60 -17.40 -6.61
C ASN A 634 4.92 -16.60 -6.54
N TYR A 635 4.87 -15.35 -6.10
CA TYR A 635 6.04 -14.47 -6.03
C TYR A 635 7.15 -15.04 -5.14
N ARG A 636 6.79 -15.80 -4.09
CA ARG A 636 7.73 -16.51 -3.21
C ARG A 636 8.49 -17.64 -3.90
N ARG A 637 8.23 -17.85 -5.18
CA ARG A 637 8.94 -18.80 -6.09
C ARG A 637 9.42 -18.08 -7.35
N PHE A 638 9.64 -16.77 -7.26
CA PHE A 638 10.15 -15.92 -8.33
C PHE A 638 9.23 -15.85 -9.56
N ASP A 639 7.91 -15.94 -9.34
CA ASP A 639 6.89 -15.85 -10.38
C ASP A 639 5.89 -14.74 -9.98
N PHE A 640 5.94 -13.63 -10.69
CA PHE A 640 5.22 -12.40 -10.37
C PHE A 640 3.96 -12.17 -11.19
N LYS A 641 3.44 -13.22 -11.84
CA LYS A 641 2.22 -13.15 -12.66
C LYS A 641 0.98 -12.98 -11.79
N PRO A 642 -0.03 -12.24 -12.27
CA PRO A 642 -1.33 -12.13 -11.61
C PRO A 642 -2.17 -13.37 -11.92
N TYR A 643 -2.44 -14.17 -10.91
CA TYR A 643 -3.33 -15.31 -11.05
C TYR A 643 -4.68 -15.03 -10.38
N LEU A 644 -5.65 -14.61 -11.17
CA LEU A 644 -7.03 -14.40 -10.78
C LEU A 644 -7.92 -15.33 -11.62
N LEU A 645 -8.55 -16.31 -10.98
CA LEU A 645 -9.32 -17.35 -11.68
C LEU A 645 -10.76 -17.40 -11.16
N ARG A 646 -11.68 -17.72 -12.07
CA ARG A 646 -13.12 -17.84 -11.78
C ARG A 646 -13.61 -19.24 -12.13
N THR A 647 -14.37 -19.85 -11.24
CA THR A 647 -15.18 -21.05 -11.50
C THR A 647 -16.66 -20.71 -11.46
N LYS A 648 -17.49 -21.49 -12.17
CA LYS A 648 -18.96 -21.40 -12.12
C LYS A 648 -19.61 -22.77 -11.86
N ASP A 649 -18.83 -23.77 -11.51
CA ASP A 649 -19.26 -25.17 -11.46
C ASP A 649 -18.65 -25.94 -10.27
N TYR A 650 -18.54 -25.26 -9.11
CA TYR A 650 -17.93 -25.81 -7.89
C TYR A 650 -16.47 -26.25 -8.10
N GLY A 651 -15.71 -25.48 -8.87
CA GLY A 651 -14.28 -25.70 -9.09
C GLY A 651 -13.94 -26.85 -10.05
N LYS A 652 -14.89 -27.39 -10.78
CA LYS A 652 -14.62 -28.42 -11.81
C LYS A 652 -13.82 -27.83 -12.96
N THR A 653 -14.14 -26.60 -13.35
CA THR A 653 -13.40 -25.82 -14.34
C THR A 653 -13.06 -24.42 -13.82
N TRP A 654 -11.91 -23.89 -14.22
CA TRP A 654 -11.44 -22.55 -13.88
C TRP A 654 -11.02 -21.81 -15.14
N THR A 655 -11.38 -20.52 -15.21
CA THR A 655 -11.00 -19.62 -16.30
C THR A 655 -10.25 -18.40 -15.74
N PRO A 656 -9.19 -17.93 -16.40
CA PRO A 656 -8.56 -16.67 -16.01
C PRO A 656 -9.56 -15.52 -16.10
N LEU A 657 -9.56 -14.67 -15.07
CA LEU A 657 -10.35 -13.44 -15.00
C LEU A 657 -9.48 -12.21 -15.25
N ALA A 658 -8.18 -12.32 -15.02
CA ALA A 658 -7.16 -11.33 -15.39
C ALA A 658 -5.84 -12.05 -15.71
N THR A 659 -5.02 -11.42 -16.55
CA THR A 659 -3.70 -11.89 -16.98
C THR A 659 -2.67 -10.77 -16.90
N GLU A 660 -1.41 -11.07 -17.19
CA GLU A 660 -0.32 -10.07 -17.25
C GLU A 660 -0.50 -9.02 -18.37
N ASP A 661 -1.38 -9.27 -19.34
CA ASP A 661 -1.76 -8.29 -20.37
C ASP A 661 -2.79 -7.27 -19.87
N ASP A 662 -3.51 -7.60 -18.79
CA ASP A 662 -4.59 -6.79 -18.22
C ASP A 662 -4.11 -5.92 -17.06
N VAL A 663 -3.23 -6.47 -16.20
CA VAL A 663 -2.79 -5.86 -14.95
C VAL A 663 -1.30 -6.10 -14.71
N PHE A 664 -0.66 -5.20 -13.97
CA PHE A 664 0.74 -5.29 -13.59
C PHE A 664 0.91 -5.69 -12.11
N GLY A 665 1.87 -6.60 -11.84
CA GLY A 665 2.15 -7.17 -10.53
C GLY A 665 1.29 -8.39 -10.17
N TYR A 666 1.72 -9.16 -9.18
CA TYR A 666 1.01 -10.36 -8.74
C TYR A 666 -0.29 -10.04 -7.98
N ALA A 667 -1.21 -11.01 -7.97
CA ALA A 667 -2.53 -10.90 -7.35
C ALA A 667 -2.44 -10.92 -5.82
N LEU A 668 -3.19 -10.02 -5.16
CA LEU A 668 -3.25 -9.91 -3.69
C LEU A 668 -4.67 -10.02 -3.16
N SER A 669 -5.63 -9.27 -3.70
CA SER A 669 -7.00 -9.20 -3.19
C SER A 669 -8.03 -9.02 -4.32
N PHE A 670 -9.26 -9.44 -4.06
CA PHE A 670 -10.38 -9.32 -5.00
C PHE A 670 -11.69 -9.13 -4.25
N ILE A 671 -12.57 -8.28 -4.77
CA ILE A 671 -13.96 -8.21 -4.34
C ILE A 671 -14.88 -7.89 -5.52
N GLN A 672 -16.01 -8.60 -5.61
CA GLN A 672 -17.11 -8.28 -6.49
C GLN A 672 -18.13 -7.43 -5.73
N ASP A 673 -18.66 -6.38 -6.37
CA ASP A 673 -19.68 -5.53 -5.75
C ASP A 673 -20.93 -6.35 -5.40
N PRO A 674 -21.50 -6.20 -4.19
CA PRO A 674 -22.65 -7.00 -3.75
C PRO A 674 -23.98 -6.59 -4.40
N VAL A 675 -24.02 -5.49 -5.17
CA VAL A 675 -25.24 -4.93 -5.79
C VAL A 675 -25.17 -5.02 -7.31
N GLU A 676 -24.02 -4.73 -7.93
CA GLU A 676 -23.82 -4.75 -9.38
C GLU A 676 -22.75 -5.79 -9.76
N PRO A 677 -23.14 -6.97 -10.26
CA PRO A 677 -22.21 -8.08 -10.51
C PRO A 677 -21.12 -7.79 -11.55
N LYS A 678 -21.32 -6.78 -12.41
CA LYS A 678 -20.32 -6.38 -13.40
C LYS A 678 -19.20 -5.53 -12.81
N LEU A 679 -19.42 -4.94 -11.63
CA LEU A 679 -18.43 -4.11 -10.94
C LEU A 679 -17.55 -5.00 -10.09
N MET A 680 -16.25 -4.98 -10.36
CA MET A 680 -15.24 -5.77 -9.65
C MET A 680 -14.02 -4.91 -9.35
N PHE A 681 -13.37 -5.22 -8.24
CA PHE A 681 -12.15 -4.57 -7.78
C PHE A 681 -11.07 -5.62 -7.56
N PHE A 682 -9.86 -5.33 -8.01
CA PHE A 682 -8.73 -6.26 -7.97
C PHE A 682 -7.47 -5.54 -7.49
N GLY A 683 -6.93 -5.99 -6.36
CA GLY A 683 -5.70 -5.50 -5.76
C GLY A 683 -4.48 -6.31 -6.22
N THR A 684 -3.44 -5.59 -6.64
CA THR A 684 -2.14 -6.18 -7.05
C THR A 684 -0.98 -5.60 -6.23
N GLU A 685 0.23 -6.12 -6.47
CA GLU A 685 1.48 -5.54 -5.94
C GLU A 685 1.61 -4.03 -6.21
N HIS A 686 1.05 -3.54 -7.31
CA HIS A 686 1.27 -2.17 -7.80
C HIS A 686 -0.02 -1.36 -7.98
N GLY A 687 -1.03 -1.61 -7.18
CA GLY A 687 -2.22 -0.78 -7.13
C GLY A 687 -3.55 -1.50 -7.22
N LEU A 688 -4.60 -0.70 -7.40
CA LEU A 688 -5.99 -1.12 -7.51
C LEU A 688 -6.43 -1.06 -8.98
N TYR A 689 -7.08 -2.12 -9.44
CA TYR A 689 -7.71 -2.20 -10.74
C TYR A 689 -9.23 -2.36 -10.58
N MET A 690 -9.98 -1.79 -11.51
CA MET A 690 -11.44 -1.84 -11.53
C MET A 690 -11.95 -2.37 -12.88
N SER A 691 -12.98 -3.19 -12.83
CA SER A 691 -13.74 -3.65 -14.01
C SER A 691 -15.21 -3.29 -13.85
N ILE A 692 -15.86 -2.93 -14.96
CA ILE A 692 -17.31 -2.64 -15.07
C ILE A 692 -18.03 -3.59 -16.03
N ASP A 693 -17.38 -4.69 -16.40
CA ASP A 693 -17.87 -5.63 -17.43
C ASP A 693 -17.58 -7.11 -17.06
N GLU A 694 -17.67 -7.43 -15.78
CA GLU A 694 -17.42 -8.78 -15.21
C GLU A 694 -15.99 -9.28 -15.41
N GLY A 695 -14.98 -8.41 -15.32
CA GLY A 695 -13.57 -8.76 -15.43
C GLY A 695 -13.07 -8.94 -16.87
N LYS A 696 -13.83 -8.54 -17.88
CA LYS A 696 -13.37 -8.61 -19.28
C LYS A 696 -12.31 -7.57 -19.60
N ASN A 697 -12.36 -6.43 -18.92
CA ASN A 697 -11.38 -5.37 -19.03
C ASN A 697 -11.09 -4.78 -17.65
N TRP A 698 -9.82 -4.49 -17.41
CA TRP A 698 -9.34 -3.90 -16.17
C TRP A 698 -8.72 -2.54 -16.43
N THR A 699 -8.96 -1.58 -15.56
CA THR A 699 -8.37 -0.24 -15.61
C THR A 699 -7.78 0.11 -14.25
N GLN A 700 -6.50 0.50 -14.22
CA GLN A 700 -5.85 0.93 -12.98
C GLN A 700 -6.48 2.22 -12.47
N TYR A 701 -6.81 2.23 -11.19
CA TYR A 701 -7.34 3.39 -10.50
C TYR A 701 -6.20 4.22 -9.88
N LYS A 702 -6.13 5.52 -10.22
CA LYS A 702 -5.07 6.44 -9.76
C LYS A 702 -5.58 7.74 -9.15
N ASN A 703 -6.89 7.97 -9.09
CA ASN A 703 -7.45 9.23 -8.61
C ASN A 703 -7.34 9.34 -7.07
N GLY A 704 -6.27 9.98 -6.60
CA GLY A 704 -5.93 10.08 -5.18
C GLY A 704 -5.41 8.78 -4.57
N TYR A 705 -5.03 7.79 -5.39
CA TYR A 705 -4.55 6.50 -4.95
C TYR A 705 -3.16 6.19 -5.56
N PRO A 706 -2.13 5.93 -4.74
CA PRO A 706 -0.78 5.67 -5.21
C PRO A 706 -0.60 4.25 -5.76
N SER A 707 0.53 3.97 -6.39
CA SER A 707 0.89 2.64 -6.91
C SER A 707 1.34 1.67 -5.80
N VAL A 708 0.57 1.58 -4.72
CA VAL A 708 0.87 0.77 -3.53
C VAL A 708 0.25 -0.63 -3.61
N SER A 709 0.88 -1.61 -2.97
CA SER A 709 0.30 -2.96 -2.84
C SER A 709 -1.07 -2.89 -2.16
N THR A 710 -2.11 -3.30 -2.92
CA THR A 710 -3.51 -3.32 -2.47
C THR A 710 -3.80 -4.67 -1.84
N MET A 711 -3.67 -4.74 -0.52
CA MET A 711 -3.57 -6.00 0.20
C MET A 711 -4.92 -6.63 0.51
N ASP A 712 -5.92 -5.81 0.82
CA ASP A 712 -7.27 -6.27 1.10
C ASP A 712 -8.33 -5.23 0.75
N LEU A 713 -9.56 -5.69 0.46
CA LEU A 713 -10.67 -4.89 -0.04
C LEU A 713 -11.96 -5.30 0.66
N VAL A 714 -12.68 -4.32 1.21
CA VAL A 714 -13.98 -4.52 1.85
C VAL A 714 -14.95 -3.45 1.39
N ILE A 715 -16.20 -3.81 1.11
CA ILE A 715 -17.28 -2.87 0.80
C ILE A 715 -18.17 -2.73 2.04
N GLN A 716 -18.28 -1.51 2.57
CA GLN A 716 -19.29 -1.19 3.57
C GLN A 716 -20.62 -0.95 2.85
N GLU A 717 -21.53 -1.92 2.98
CA GLU A 717 -22.70 -2.03 2.10
C GLU A 717 -23.71 -0.90 2.29
N ARG A 718 -23.97 -0.46 3.56
CA ARG A 718 -24.91 0.62 3.87
C ARG A 718 -24.48 1.97 3.27
N GLU A 719 -23.18 2.30 3.41
CA GLU A 719 -22.60 3.56 2.91
C GLU A 719 -22.18 3.45 1.45
N SER A 720 -22.15 2.23 0.89
CA SER A 720 -21.60 1.95 -0.44
C SER A 720 -20.16 2.45 -0.60
N ASP A 721 -19.33 2.28 0.42
CA ASP A 721 -17.93 2.67 0.43
C ASP A 721 -17.02 1.48 0.14
N LEU A 722 -16.00 1.67 -0.71
CA LEU A 722 -14.91 0.72 -0.86
C LEU A 722 -13.78 1.14 0.09
N VAL A 723 -13.52 0.30 1.08
CA VAL A 723 -12.39 0.44 2.01
C VAL A 723 -11.22 -0.39 1.49
N ILE A 724 -10.03 0.20 1.47
CA ILE A 724 -8.85 -0.35 0.82
C ILE A 724 -7.71 -0.42 1.83
N GLY A 725 -7.32 -1.63 2.21
CA GLY A 725 -6.15 -1.89 3.04
C GLY A 725 -4.88 -1.99 2.18
N THR A 726 -3.87 -1.20 2.51
CA THR A 726 -2.63 -1.18 1.74
C THR A 726 -1.45 -1.69 2.54
N PHE A 727 -0.47 -2.27 1.86
CA PHE A 727 0.79 -2.64 2.49
C PHE A 727 1.82 -1.54 2.29
N GLY A 728 1.71 -0.47 3.12
CA GLY A 728 2.67 0.64 3.14
C GLY A 728 2.10 2.06 3.02
N ARG A 729 0.76 2.24 2.85
CA ARG A 729 0.13 3.58 2.80
C ARG A 729 -1.14 3.63 3.67
N SER A 730 -1.18 2.82 4.72
CA SER A 730 -2.30 2.72 5.65
C SER A 730 -3.63 2.41 4.94
N ILE A 731 -4.71 3.10 5.24
CA ILE A 731 -6.06 2.82 4.74
C ILE A 731 -6.55 3.96 3.85
N TYR A 732 -7.20 3.59 2.74
CA TYR A 732 -7.95 4.48 1.87
C TYR A 732 -9.43 4.12 1.87
N VAL A 733 -10.28 5.13 1.61
CA VAL A 733 -11.72 4.94 1.41
C VAL A 733 -12.15 5.64 0.12
N LEU A 734 -12.77 4.89 -0.78
CA LEU A 734 -13.49 5.46 -1.92
C LEU A 734 -14.96 5.56 -1.55
N ASP A 735 -15.37 6.77 -1.20
CA ASP A 735 -16.73 7.04 -0.75
C ASP A 735 -17.76 6.86 -1.87
N ASP A 736 -18.85 6.18 -1.56
CA ASP A 736 -20.05 6.05 -2.38
C ASP A 736 -19.79 5.59 -3.82
N ILE A 737 -19.56 4.28 -4.00
CA ILE A 737 -19.31 3.65 -5.30
C ILE A 737 -20.57 3.50 -6.19
N LYS A 738 -21.74 4.04 -5.81
CA LYS A 738 -22.96 4.02 -6.64
C LYS A 738 -22.76 4.56 -8.05
N PRO A 739 -21.96 5.62 -8.29
CA PRO A 739 -21.64 6.04 -9.67
C PRO A 739 -20.99 4.94 -10.51
N LEU A 740 -20.10 4.11 -9.91
CA LEU A 740 -19.50 2.97 -10.59
C LEU A 740 -20.53 1.87 -10.87
N ARG A 741 -21.47 1.63 -9.95
CA ARG A 741 -22.60 0.71 -10.17
C ARG A 741 -23.45 1.14 -11.36
N VAL A 742 -23.82 2.42 -11.44
CA VAL A 742 -24.56 2.99 -12.56
C VAL A 742 -23.78 2.88 -13.87
N LEU A 743 -22.47 3.12 -13.81
CA LEU A 743 -21.56 2.99 -14.94
C LEU A 743 -21.51 1.54 -15.46
N ALA A 744 -21.37 0.57 -14.56
CA ALA A 744 -21.32 -0.86 -14.87
C ALA A 744 -22.67 -1.37 -15.41
N GLY A 745 -23.79 -0.96 -14.79
CA GLY A 745 -25.13 -1.38 -15.19
C GLY A 745 -25.58 -0.81 -16.53
N LYS A 746 -25.43 0.50 -16.76
CA LYS A 746 -25.85 1.19 -17.98
C LYS A 746 -24.81 1.18 -19.11
N GLY A 747 -23.52 1.08 -18.76
CA GLY A 747 -22.39 1.17 -19.70
C GLY A 747 -22.03 2.62 -20.06
N GLN A 748 -20.74 2.88 -20.22
CA GLN A 748 -20.17 4.22 -20.45
C GLN A 748 -20.70 4.92 -21.71
N LYS A 749 -20.95 4.15 -22.79
CA LYS A 749 -21.52 4.71 -24.05
C LYS A 749 -22.94 5.25 -23.83
N SER A 750 -23.77 4.50 -23.11
CA SER A 750 -25.15 4.90 -22.81
C SER A 750 -25.20 6.16 -21.95
N LEU A 751 -24.35 6.22 -20.90
CA LEU A 751 -24.25 7.41 -20.04
C LEU A 751 -23.72 8.64 -20.80
N SER A 752 -22.76 8.46 -21.71
CA SER A 752 -22.24 9.57 -22.53
C SER A 752 -23.25 10.06 -23.59
N ALA A 753 -24.23 9.25 -23.93
CA ALA A 753 -25.32 9.64 -24.86
C ALA A 753 -26.48 10.34 -24.14
N SER A 754 -26.71 10.04 -22.85
CA SER A 754 -27.76 10.66 -22.03
C SER A 754 -27.40 12.10 -21.66
N ALA A 755 -28.32 13.04 -21.74
CA ALA A 755 -28.08 14.42 -21.28
C ALA A 755 -27.84 14.45 -19.78
N VAL A 756 -28.63 13.69 -19.02
CA VAL A 756 -28.53 13.57 -17.56
C VAL A 756 -28.90 12.17 -17.09
N THR A 757 -28.20 11.68 -16.08
CA THR A 757 -28.55 10.47 -15.31
C THR A 757 -28.32 10.74 -13.83
N ALA A 758 -29.39 10.86 -13.07
CA ALA A 758 -29.36 11.09 -11.63
C ALA A 758 -29.03 9.78 -10.87
N ILE A 759 -28.41 9.91 -9.71
CA ILE A 759 -27.94 8.80 -8.88
C ILE A 759 -28.53 8.95 -7.48
N ASP A 760 -29.11 7.89 -6.92
CA ASP A 760 -29.64 7.90 -5.55
C ASP A 760 -28.50 8.23 -4.56
N ALA A 761 -28.73 9.23 -3.71
CA ALA A 761 -27.75 9.63 -2.70
C ALA A 761 -27.72 8.63 -1.53
N ASN A 762 -26.62 8.60 -0.79
CA ASN A 762 -26.56 7.97 0.53
C ASN A 762 -27.40 8.77 1.52
N THR A 763 -27.87 8.12 2.59
CA THR A 763 -28.48 8.82 3.72
C THR A 763 -27.52 9.87 4.24
N ALA A 764 -28.00 11.08 4.36
CA ALA A 764 -27.19 12.21 4.82
C ALA A 764 -27.62 12.60 6.23
N TYR A 765 -26.65 12.85 7.10
CA TYR A 765 -26.91 13.10 8.51
C TYR A 765 -26.83 14.59 8.82
N MET A 766 -27.91 15.13 9.41
CA MET A 766 -27.94 16.50 9.95
C MET A 766 -27.15 16.53 11.25
N VAL A 767 -25.87 16.79 11.17
CA VAL A 767 -24.97 16.82 12.33
C VAL A 767 -24.36 18.19 12.53
N SER A 768 -24.16 18.55 13.79
CA SER A 768 -23.29 19.67 14.17
C SER A 768 -21.89 19.13 14.44
N THR A 769 -20.92 19.67 13.73
CA THR A 769 -19.54 19.30 13.96
C THR A 769 -19.06 19.73 15.35
N ARG A 770 -18.26 18.88 16.01
CA ARG A 770 -17.68 19.12 17.33
C ARG A 770 -16.19 19.41 17.18
N SER A 771 -15.62 20.09 18.15
CA SER A 771 -14.16 20.16 18.23
C SER A 771 -13.60 18.81 18.64
N ALA A 772 -12.50 18.40 17.98
CA ALA A 772 -11.75 17.21 18.38
C ALA A 772 -11.16 17.39 19.78
N ASN A 773 -10.89 16.28 20.45
CA ASN A 773 -10.04 16.28 21.63
C ASN A 773 -8.62 16.74 21.23
N GLY A 774 -7.95 17.48 22.13
CA GLY A 774 -6.63 18.06 21.85
C GLY A 774 -6.70 19.46 21.20
N PRO A 775 -5.59 19.96 20.65
CA PRO A 775 -5.53 21.29 20.06
C PRO A 775 -6.47 21.42 18.86
N ALA A 776 -7.22 22.52 18.79
CA ALA A 776 -8.09 22.81 17.63
C ALA A 776 -7.28 23.00 16.33
N ASN A 777 -6.04 23.48 16.46
CA ASN A 777 -5.08 23.67 15.36
C ASN A 777 -3.76 22.96 15.74
N PRO A 778 -3.61 21.65 15.41
CA PRO A 778 -2.50 20.82 15.92
C PRO A 778 -1.16 21.12 15.24
N GLY A 779 -1.13 21.88 14.15
CA GLY A 779 0.07 22.14 13.37
C GLY A 779 0.44 20.98 12.43
N SER A 780 1.59 21.10 11.76
CA SER A 780 2.01 20.18 10.70
C SER A 780 2.67 18.90 11.22
N ALA A 781 3.06 18.85 12.50
CA ALA A 781 3.72 17.66 13.08
C ALA A 781 2.74 16.53 13.39
N THR A 782 1.44 16.83 13.50
CA THR A 782 0.40 15.87 13.78
C THR A 782 -0.23 15.39 12.46
N PHE A 783 -0.50 14.09 12.36
CA PHE A 783 -1.22 13.54 11.22
C PHE A 783 -2.67 14.04 11.17
N GLU A 784 -3.07 14.48 10.00
CA GLU A 784 -4.43 14.87 9.69
C GLU A 784 -4.82 14.29 8.31
N GLY A 785 -5.42 13.09 8.32
CA GLY A 785 -5.94 12.43 7.12
C GLY A 785 -7.20 13.10 6.57
N GLU A 786 -7.62 12.67 5.39
CA GLU A 786 -8.80 13.24 4.72
C GLU A 786 -10.11 12.73 5.36
N ASN A 787 -10.98 13.66 5.77
CA ASN A 787 -12.32 13.34 6.29
C ASN A 787 -13.39 13.50 5.21
N ARG A 788 -14.49 12.77 5.33
CA ARG A 788 -15.69 12.98 4.53
C ARG A 788 -16.30 14.35 4.84
N ALA A 789 -16.74 15.07 3.82
CA ALA A 789 -17.45 16.34 4.03
C ALA A 789 -18.76 16.08 4.82
N SER A 790 -19.00 16.89 5.84
CA SER A 790 -20.21 16.84 6.69
C SER A 790 -21.05 18.11 6.54
N GLY A 791 -22.29 18.07 7.00
CA GLY A 791 -23.19 19.21 7.03
C GLY A 791 -23.83 19.56 5.67
N ALA A 792 -23.79 18.60 4.73
CA ALA A 792 -24.49 18.72 3.45
C ALA A 792 -24.79 17.33 2.89
N ALA A 793 -25.89 17.18 2.21
CA ALA A 793 -26.18 16.03 1.39
C ALA A 793 -25.53 16.19 0.02
N VAL A 794 -24.95 15.13 -0.55
CA VAL A 794 -24.25 15.16 -1.83
C VAL A 794 -25.12 14.55 -2.92
N ILE A 795 -25.59 15.38 -3.82
CA ILE A 795 -26.34 14.98 -5.01
C ILE A 795 -25.36 14.67 -6.13
N LYS A 796 -25.48 13.50 -6.75
CA LYS A 796 -24.60 13.04 -7.83
C LYS A 796 -25.40 12.75 -9.10
N PHE A 797 -24.84 13.12 -10.25
CA PHE A 797 -25.44 12.81 -11.55
C PHE A 797 -24.37 12.76 -12.66
N PHE A 798 -24.56 11.94 -13.65
CA PHE A 798 -23.82 12.01 -14.90
C PHE A 798 -24.45 13.02 -15.85
N ALA A 799 -23.59 13.78 -16.53
CA ALA A 799 -24.00 14.75 -17.55
C ALA A 799 -23.19 14.58 -18.84
N LYS A 800 -23.85 14.73 -19.98
CA LYS A 800 -23.19 14.97 -21.26
C LYS A 800 -22.83 16.45 -21.33
N LYS A 801 -21.60 16.77 -21.73
CA LYS A 801 -21.23 18.17 -21.96
C LYS A 801 -22.08 18.69 -23.15
N PRO A 802 -22.91 19.71 -22.95
CA PRO A 802 -23.65 20.32 -24.06
C PRO A 802 -22.67 20.85 -25.10
N GLU A 803 -23.02 20.71 -26.39
CA GLU A 803 -22.26 21.35 -27.46
C GLU A 803 -22.25 22.87 -27.23
N ALA A 804 -21.06 23.45 -27.30
CA ALA A 804 -20.95 24.90 -27.19
C ALA A 804 -21.75 25.53 -28.32
N VAL A 805 -22.75 26.33 -27.98
CA VAL A 805 -23.49 27.17 -28.97
C VAL A 805 -22.42 28.10 -29.53
N GLU A 806 -22.03 27.92 -30.80
CA GLU A 806 -21.16 28.86 -31.50
C GLU A 806 -21.75 30.27 -31.41
N LYS A 807 -21.04 31.16 -30.71
CA LYS A 807 -21.39 32.58 -30.79
C LYS A 807 -21.11 33.06 -32.20
N PRO A 808 -22.01 33.88 -32.79
CA PRO A 808 -21.72 34.59 -34.03
C PRO A 808 -20.42 35.37 -33.88
N ALA A 809 -19.54 35.22 -34.81
CA ALA A 809 -18.25 35.92 -34.88
C ALA A 809 -18.50 37.42 -34.93
N GLY A 810 -18.17 38.14 -33.84
CA GLY A 810 -18.27 39.61 -33.81
C GLY A 810 -17.46 40.17 -32.63
N GLY A 811 -16.32 40.74 -32.93
CA GLY A 811 -15.57 41.59 -32.02
C GLY A 811 -14.10 41.13 -31.80
N GLY A 812 -13.16 41.76 -32.50
CA GLY A 812 -11.75 41.47 -32.52
C GLY A 812 -11.09 41.46 -31.14
N ARG A 813 -10.20 40.52 -30.95
CA ARG A 813 -9.24 40.48 -29.83
C ARG A 813 -8.17 41.56 -30.04
N PRO A 814 -7.73 42.26 -29.00
CA PRO A 814 -6.50 43.05 -29.06
C PRO A 814 -5.30 42.13 -29.24
N ASN A 815 -4.37 42.51 -30.05
CA ASN A 815 -3.12 41.79 -30.34
C ASN A 815 -2.23 41.66 -29.10
N ALA A 816 -1.53 40.52 -28.98
CA ALA A 816 -0.65 40.13 -27.88
C ALA A 816 0.65 41.00 -27.74
N GLY A 817 0.64 42.23 -28.30
CA GLY A 817 1.77 43.15 -28.29
C GLY A 817 1.82 44.22 -27.19
N ASP A 818 0.69 44.44 -26.46
CA ASP A 818 0.57 45.60 -25.57
C ASP A 818 0.48 45.24 -24.06
N VAL A 819 1.27 44.29 -23.60
CA VAL A 819 1.31 44.00 -22.16
C VAL A 819 2.63 44.54 -21.59
N THR A 820 2.53 45.60 -20.78
CA THR A 820 3.68 46.22 -20.13
C THR A 820 4.37 45.32 -19.12
N PRO A 821 5.67 45.53 -18.83
CA PRO A 821 6.46 44.70 -17.89
C PRO A 821 5.85 44.58 -16.47
N GLU A 822 5.11 45.61 -16.02
CA GLU A 822 4.50 45.66 -14.70
C GLU A 822 3.33 44.67 -14.58
N VAL A 823 2.53 44.49 -15.64
CA VAL A 823 1.41 43.52 -15.67
C VAL A 823 1.95 42.06 -15.69
N ARG A 824 3.09 41.82 -16.31
CA ARG A 824 3.79 40.52 -16.27
C ARG A 824 4.33 40.18 -14.86
N GLN A 825 4.73 41.20 -14.10
CA GLN A 825 5.23 41.01 -12.73
C GLN A 825 4.11 40.72 -11.76
N GLN A 826 2.92 41.33 -11.93
CA GLN A 826 1.73 41.01 -11.12
C GLN A 826 1.17 39.62 -11.40
N LEU A 827 1.27 39.11 -12.63
CA LEU A 827 0.86 37.74 -12.97
C LEU A 827 1.84 36.68 -12.45
N ARG A 828 3.11 37.03 -12.20
CA ARG A 828 4.09 36.14 -11.55
C ARG A 828 4.03 36.15 -10.02
N ALA A 829 3.50 37.19 -9.41
CA ALA A 829 3.34 37.27 -7.94
C ALA A 829 2.08 36.53 -7.42
N GLY A 830 1.15 36.12 -8.30
CA GLY A 830 -0.06 35.40 -7.95
C GLY A 830 0.08 33.85 -7.81
N GLY A 831 1.28 33.32 -8.01
CA GLY A 831 1.54 31.86 -8.09
C GLY A 831 2.06 31.22 -6.81
N ARG A 832 1.62 31.65 -5.64
CA ARG A 832 1.97 30.94 -4.37
C ARG A 832 0.87 31.12 -3.35
N ALA A 833 -0.20 30.33 -3.43
CA ALA A 833 -1.05 29.98 -2.29
C ALA A 833 -2.02 28.86 -2.71
N GLY A 834 -1.60 27.64 -2.64
CA GLY A 834 -2.42 26.45 -2.83
C GLY A 834 -2.41 25.59 -1.57
N ARG A 835 -3.10 26.02 -0.53
CA ARG A 835 -3.61 25.12 0.53
C ARG A 835 -4.89 25.70 1.13
N GLY A 836 -6.00 24.94 1.01
CA GLY A 836 -7.15 25.02 1.88
C GLY A 836 -8.02 26.27 1.71
N GLY A 837 -8.51 26.55 0.53
CA GLY A 837 -9.58 27.52 0.33
C GLY A 837 -10.95 26.88 0.38
N ARG A 838 -11.69 27.03 1.48
CA ARG A 838 -13.14 26.82 1.52
C ARG A 838 -13.76 27.67 0.40
N GLY A 839 -14.22 27.01 -0.66
CA GLY A 839 -14.94 27.65 -1.75
C GLY A 839 -16.21 28.30 -1.24
N GLY A 840 -16.21 29.64 -1.12
CA GLY A 840 -17.41 30.40 -0.94
C GLY A 840 -18.10 30.68 -2.30
N PRO A 841 -19.43 30.62 -2.41
CA PRO A 841 -20.19 31.03 -3.60
C PRO A 841 -20.21 32.56 -3.72
N GLY A 842 -19.40 33.05 -4.63
CA GLY A 842 -19.29 34.50 -4.88
C GLY A 842 -18.45 34.78 -6.12
N ALA A 843 -18.51 33.91 -7.13
CA ALA A 843 -17.99 34.20 -8.44
C ALA A 843 -19.11 34.70 -9.35
N ALA A 844 -18.83 35.73 -10.13
CA ALA A 844 -19.67 36.18 -11.24
C ALA A 844 -20.15 34.98 -12.05
N ALA A 845 -21.42 34.98 -12.46
CA ALA A 845 -22.09 33.88 -13.17
C ALA A 845 -21.17 33.22 -14.19
N ALA A 846 -20.82 32.00 -13.97
CA ALA A 846 -20.03 31.20 -14.90
C ALA A 846 -20.80 31.11 -16.22
N LYS A 847 -20.18 31.59 -17.29
CA LYS A 847 -20.75 31.57 -18.64
C LYS A 847 -20.62 30.16 -19.24
N GLY A 848 -21.33 29.19 -18.70
CA GLY A 848 -21.38 27.83 -19.17
C GLY A 848 -22.75 27.19 -19.00
N PRO A 849 -23.01 26.02 -19.60
CA PRO A 849 -24.28 25.33 -19.38
C PRO A 849 -24.44 24.96 -17.91
N GLN A 850 -25.66 25.08 -17.40
CA GLN A 850 -26.01 24.85 -15.99
C GLN A 850 -27.02 23.69 -15.90
N ALA A 851 -26.90 22.88 -14.83
CA ALA A 851 -27.98 22.01 -14.38
C ALA A 851 -28.86 22.75 -13.39
N SER A 852 -30.18 22.61 -13.53
CA SER A 852 -31.16 22.99 -12.50
C SER A 852 -31.46 21.78 -11.64
N ILE A 853 -31.42 21.93 -10.32
CA ILE A 853 -31.67 20.87 -9.36
C ILE A 853 -32.84 21.32 -8.47
N GLU A 854 -33.95 20.59 -8.53
CA GLU A 854 -35.14 20.80 -7.71
C GLU A 854 -35.23 19.69 -6.66
N ILE A 855 -35.26 20.06 -5.38
CA ILE A 855 -35.45 19.15 -4.25
C ILE A 855 -36.87 19.30 -3.76
N MET A 856 -37.63 18.21 -3.76
CA MET A 856 -39.06 18.17 -3.44
C MET A 856 -39.33 17.20 -2.30
N ASP A 857 -40.31 17.49 -1.46
CA ASP A 857 -40.85 16.51 -0.52
C ASP A 857 -41.65 15.41 -1.24
N LEU A 858 -42.09 14.40 -0.51
CA LEU A 858 -42.86 13.28 -1.09
C LEU A 858 -44.26 13.70 -1.62
N ASN A 859 -44.75 14.87 -1.24
CA ASN A 859 -46.01 15.44 -1.74
C ASN A 859 -45.83 16.27 -3.02
N GLY A 860 -44.55 16.45 -3.45
CA GLY A 860 -44.18 17.22 -4.64
C GLY A 860 -44.05 18.74 -4.37
N HIS A 861 -44.01 19.18 -3.11
CA HIS A 861 -43.74 20.59 -2.78
C HIS A 861 -42.22 20.83 -2.95
N LEU A 862 -41.91 21.93 -3.64
CA LEU A 862 -40.54 22.39 -3.82
C LEU A 862 -39.97 22.85 -2.47
N VAL A 863 -38.85 22.25 -2.07
CA VAL A 863 -38.10 22.54 -0.84
C VAL A 863 -36.93 23.46 -1.15
N ARG A 864 -36.17 23.11 -2.20
CA ARG A 864 -34.94 23.84 -2.57
C ARG A 864 -34.70 23.78 -4.06
N SER A 865 -34.26 24.91 -4.62
CA SER A 865 -33.74 25.06 -5.98
C SER A 865 -32.25 25.38 -5.94
N LEU A 866 -31.45 24.58 -6.67
CA LEU A 866 -30.01 24.78 -6.82
C LEU A 866 -29.65 24.86 -8.31
N SER A 867 -28.56 25.52 -8.63
CA SER A 867 -27.97 25.54 -9.97
C SER A 867 -26.48 25.25 -9.90
N SER A 868 -25.97 24.43 -10.80
CA SER A 868 -24.57 24.04 -10.84
C SER A 868 -24.01 24.03 -12.25
N PRO A 869 -22.78 24.51 -12.48
CA PRO A 869 -22.09 24.31 -13.74
C PRO A 869 -21.99 22.83 -14.07
N ILE A 870 -21.99 22.48 -15.35
CA ILE A 870 -21.94 21.11 -15.83
C ILE A 870 -20.57 20.82 -16.43
N GLU A 871 -19.97 19.69 -16.00
CA GLU A 871 -18.85 19.05 -16.66
C GLU A 871 -19.27 17.73 -17.30
N ALA A 872 -18.53 17.27 -18.32
CA ALA A 872 -18.77 15.97 -18.92
C ALA A 872 -18.39 14.85 -17.94
N GLY A 873 -19.32 13.93 -17.66
CA GLY A 873 -19.14 12.85 -16.71
C GLY A 873 -19.87 13.06 -15.39
N LEU A 874 -19.29 12.61 -14.28
CA LEU A 874 -19.87 12.68 -12.95
C LEU A 874 -19.79 14.12 -12.40
N ASN A 875 -20.92 14.63 -11.96
CA ASN A 875 -21.06 15.94 -11.29
C ASN A 875 -21.58 15.73 -9.87
N THR A 876 -21.19 16.63 -8.96
CA THR A 876 -21.60 16.62 -7.55
C THR A 876 -22.10 18.00 -7.12
N VAL A 877 -23.21 18.03 -6.39
CA VAL A 877 -23.80 19.26 -5.83
C VAL A 877 -24.15 19.03 -4.37
N SER A 878 -23.77 19.96 -3.51
CA SER A 878 -24.04 19.88 -2.07
C SER A 878 -25.32 20.66 -1.70
N TRP A 879 -26.25 20.00 -1.01
CA TRP A 879 -27.41 20.62 -0.39
C TRP A 879 -27.21 20.68 1.14
N ARG A 880 -27.33 21.88 1.73
CA ARG A 880 -27.04 22.11 3.17
C ARG A 880 -28.23 21.93 4.09
N TYR A 881 -29.21 21.14 3.67
CA TYR A 881 -30.46 20.88 4.41
C TYR A 881 -31.29 22.15 4.66
N ASP A 882 -31.26 23.13 3.77
CA ASP A 882 -32.01 24.36 3.85
C ASP A 882 -33.12 24.40 2.78
N GLU A 883 -34.23 25.01 3.12
CA GLU A 883 -35.30 25.32 2.19
C GLU A 883 -34.96 26.60 1.40
N ASP A 884 -35.69 26.88 0.32
CA ASP A 884 -35.63 28.20 -0.31
C ASP A 884 -36.19 29.25 0.64
N PRO A 885 -35.55 30.41 0.78
CA PRO A 885 -36.10 31.48 1.62
C PRO A 885 -37.46 31.97 1.04
N PRO A 886 -38.44 32.31 1.89
CA PRO A 886 -39.68 32.90 1.42
C PRO A 886 -39.43 34.11 0.50
N GLU A 887 -40.26 34.26 -0.55
CA GLU A 887 -40.08 35.28 -1.59
C GLU A 887 -39.90 36.71 -1.05
N ASN A 888 -40.50 37.02 0.11
CA ASN A 888 -40.47 38.36 0.73
C ASN A 888 -39.43 38.47 1.89
N THR A 889 -38.42 37.64 1.94
CA THR A 889 -37.40 37.71 3.00
C THR A 889 -36.55 38.97 2.84
N VAL A 890 -36.72 39.92 3.74
CA VAL A 890 -35.86 41.11 3.83
C VAL A 890 -34.46 40.65 4.31
N GLN A 891 -33.48 40.83 3.49
CA GLN A 891 -32.10 40.55 3.88
C GLN A 891 -31.61 41.63 4.86
N PRO A 892 -30.94 41.28 5.96
CA PRO A 892 -30.42 42.28 6.89
C PRO A 892 -29.33 43.12 6.22
N ASP A 893 -29.36 44.41 6.52
CA ASP A 893 -28.27 45.30 6.12
C ASP A 893 -26.93 44.89 6.77
N LEU A 894 -25.85 45.08 6.05
CA LEU A 894 -24.54 44.88 6.62
C LEU A 894 -24.27 45.86 7.76
N PRO A 895 -23.67 45.42 8.89
CA PRO A 895 -23.24 46.37 9.90
C PRO A 895 -22.35 47.47 9.31
N PRO A 896 -22.48 48.72 9.78
CA PRO A 896 -21.71 49.84 9.25
C PRO A 896 -20.18 49.55 9.32
N GLY A 897 -19.49 49.75 8.20
CA GLY A 897 -18.06 49.53 8.06
C GLY A 897 -17.63 48.12 7.73
N MET A 898 -18.56 47.16 7.55
CA MET A 898 -18.23 45.81 7.17
C MET A 898 -18.09 45.69 5.65
N PRO A 899 -17.02 45.12 5.13
CA PRO A 899 -16.84 44.88 3.71
C PRO A 899 -17.95 44.03 3.09
N ALA A 900 -18.34 44.34 1.85
CA ALA A 900 -19.44 43.66 1.16
C ALA A 900 -19.26 42.13 1.02
N GLU A 901 -18.05 41.64 1.04
CA GLU A 901 -17.71 40.22 1.02
C GLU A 901 -18.25 39.44 2.24
N PHE A 902 -18.51 40.13 3.36
CA PHE A 902 -19.11 39.54 4.55
C PHE A 902 -20.64 39.47 4.48
N ALA A 903 -21.31 40.09 3.48
CA ALA A 903 -22.76 40.02 3.30
C ALA A 903 -23.30 38.59 3.33
N ARG A 904 -22.56 37.67 2.82
CA ARG A 904 -22.89 36.21 2.79
C ARG A 904 -23.14 35.59 4.18
N PHE A 905 -22.53 36.13 5.23
CA PHE A 905 -22.70 35.62 6.59
C PHE A 905 -23.97 36.13 7.26
N PHE A 906 -24.53 37.17 6.72
CA PHE A 906 -25.74 37.82 7.24
C PHE A 906 -26.99 37.55 6.37
N ARG A 907 -26.83 36.90 5.20
CA ARG A 907 -27.96 36.47 4.40
C ARG A 907 -28.76 35.43 5.17
N ARG A 908 -30.04 35.68 5.39
CA ARG A 908 -30.96 34.68 5.95
C ARG A 908 -31.17 33.61 4.88
N GLY A 909 -30.74 32.36 5.19
CA GLY A 909 -31.14 31.19 4.43
C GLY A 909 -32.60 30.83 4.67
N GLY A 910 -33.12 29.86 3.95
CA GLY A 910 -34.38 29.23 4.27
C GLY A 910 -34.34 28.49 5.63
N ALA A 911 -35.49 28.02 6.08
CA ALA A 911 -35.60 27.19 7.25
C ALA A 911 -34.80 25.88 7.04
N PRO A 912 -34.33 25.23 8.09
CA PRO A 912 -33.79 23.85 7.96
C PRO A 912 -34.90 22.91 7.45
N ALA A 913 -34.59 22.14 6.42
CA ALA A 913 -35.45 21.05 5.96
C ALA A 913 -35.66 20.00 7.07
N LEU A 914 -36.85 19.42 7.14
CA LEU A 914 -37.14 18.37 8.12
C LEU A 914 -36.44 17.03 7.76
N PRO A 915 -36.02 16.22 8.74
CA PRO A 915 -35.59 14.85 8.45
C PRO A 915 -36.65 14.06 7.70
N GLY A 916 -36.25 13.36 6.65
CA GLY A 916 -37.17 12.60 5.81
C GLY A 916 -36.63 12.27 4.43
N LYS A 917 -37.49 11.73 3.58
CA LYS A 917 -37.16 11.39 2.19
C LYS A 917 -37.59 12.50 1.23
N TYR A 918 -36.69 12.76 0.29
CA TYR A 918 -36.88 13.82 -0.72
C TYR A 918 -36.60 13.25 -2.11
N LYS A 919 -37.26 13.82 -3.10
CA LYS A 919 -37.02 13.57 -4.51
C LYS A 919 -36.16 14.69 -5.08
N VAL A 920 -35.08 14.33 -5.74
CA VAL A 920 -34.20 15.28 -6.42
C VAL A 920 -34.38 15.14 -7.93
N LYS A 921 -34.79 16.21 -8.58
CA LYS A 921 -34.93 16.29 -10.04
C LYS A 921 -33.81 17.14 -10.60
N VAL A 922 -33.00 16.55 -11.48
CA VAL A 922 -31.91 17.25 -12.18
C VAL A 922 -32.32 17.47 -13.64
N THR A 923 -32.26 18.75 -14.08
CA THR A 923 -32.66 19.14 -15.45
C THR A 923 -31.49 19.80 -16.17
N ILE A 924 -31.23 19.36 -17.41
CA ILE A 924 -30.23 19.91 -18.32
C ILE A 924 -30.89 20.17 -19.67
N GLY A 925 -31.03 21.45 -20.08
CA GLY A 925 -31.84 21.77 -21.24
C GLY A 925 -33.28 21.33 -21.06
N ASP A 926 -33.79 20.53 -22.01
CA ASP A 926 -35.17 20.01 -21.98
C ASP A 926 -35.26 18.59 -21.38
N GLN A 927 -34.15 18.03 -20.93
CA GLN A 927 -34.13 16.67 -20.37
C GLN A 927 -33.95 16.69 -18.85
N SER A 928 -34.67 15.80 -18.18
CA SER A 928 -34.55 15.66 -16.72
C SER A 928 -34.53 14.20 -16.29
N ASP A 929 -33.84 13.91 -15.18
CA ASP A 929 -33.90 12.64 -14.47
C ASP A 929 -34.03 12.90 -12.97
N SER A 930 -34.44 11.88 -12.22
CA SER A 930 -34.73 12.04 -10.78
C SER A 930 -34.09 10.93 -9.98
N SER A 931 -33.66 11.27 -8.78
CA SER A 931 -33.11 10.37 -7.75
C SER A 931 -33.73 10.65 -6.39
N ASN A 932 -33.42 9.85 -5.41
CA ASN A 932 -33.89 9.97 -4.04
C ASN A 932 -32.74 10.36 -3.11
N ILE A 933 -33.10 11.08 -2.04
CA ILE A 933 -32.21 11.40 -0.93
C ILE A 933 -32.98 11.29 0.39
N GLU A 934 -32.34 10.81 1.41
CA GLU A 934 -32.85 10.72 2.79
C GLU A 934 -31.92 11.52 3.70
N ILE A 935 -32.51 12.36 4.58
CA ILE A 935 -31.78 13.14 5.57
C ILE A 935 -32.28 12.88 6.98
#